data_0cd190d802249db8e4e1b6bda3243ab5
#
_entry.id   0cd190d802249db8e4e1b6bda3243ab5
#
_cell.length_a   1.000
_cell.length_b   1.000
_cell.length_c   1.000
_cell.angle_alpha   90.00
_cell.angle_beta   90.00
_cell.angle_gamma   90.00
#
_symmetry.space_group_name_H-M   'P 1'
#
loop_
_entity.id
_entity.type
_entity.pdbx_description
1 polymer ?
#
loop_
_entity_poly.entity_id
_entity_poly.type
_entity_poly.pdbx_seq_one_letter_code
_entity_poly.pdbx_strand_id
1 'polypeptide(L)'
;MSGDVLLETGSGKSLSSELPVMGVPIAVQQRELSAPPLHVFSNVLEKKPMAQTSDNYTNNSLIHKDRRLSGSASPWVASFSCTDLKPLIVCRGPIRKEAMDVYAEMGITHFGILLSEKDSIVYPNALAPELRTLTDSKRVHRVPDYTGASKEERVERIHQIIRIALENGYDSIFAGYGFMAEDDEFVAAIEKAGLKFIGPCSATQAGAGKKDEAKRTALSVNVSVTPGIDNVTARALVRKHPSREKLLALVASDGLECDPQILGNPEITLEALADHILYASYNKGLDLFSIEELCAQVRIEVTSMLKKYPQSRVRLKAIGGGGGKGQRLLGASLLNLKDADDAAIAKEAAEAPTLVREILNEVKANGVGDNKNVLVELNIEQTRHNEIQLIGNGVWCLALGGRDCSLQMHEQKLLEVSVTKEGLTAAIARARENDKPLEVKALESDLMVLGRMEEESERFGLAVGLDSASTFECIVDRDRHYFMEVNTRIQVEHRVTELCYSLKFVNPDNAGEFFVVESLVEAMALLARHKERLPKPERVVRYAASVEARLNATDASLSPHAGGMIRYWSKPIDGEIRDDQGISMVNPDTGLFIKYKVAGAYDSNIALLLTKGEDRLDSYERMSDVICSATLRGSDLATNLEFHYGLVNWFLGRNVMAKPTTRFVVPYLTLVGTLKEVANKIDPVYAFLQMKKHYAKLISDHFAGKPEVQAAEMKNMSTLLDRKGTLIIRPIERLLGDPHLLSGWLSMNTKNFRIEGGKVVWLRNPVGVLNETYEYLHMQYRAHKPAAEMIWGHDNDLLQQALRFSRSLREHFGLARDEYFTLFGLMQHEEPQGGFDAETWEQIRSSHFGYEAGLEMLGILFQIGEDTKFWDLRVEDDLEITIPEYLTDPELQARMKKLLVPPPASKVDEIVSICGGMYYGQEAPGMPTFVTEGMHFDKGQPLYIVEVMKMFNKVYAPFSGTVDKILMTSADGTIVSKGQPLFKVTPDEVFVEVDANALEKEKRTVTAEYLKVVL
;
A
#
# COMPACT_ATOMS: atom_id res chain seq x y z
N MET A 1 -1.49 32.48 -38.99
CA MET A 1 -0.95 32.28 -40.34
C MET A 1 -0.69 30.83 -40.49
N SER A 2 -1.56 30.15 -41.20
CA SER A 2 -1.57 28.75 -41.55
C SER A 2 -0.50 28.47 -42.60
N GLY A 3 0.30 27.48 -42.39
CA GLY A 3 1.24 26.94 -43.35
C GLY A 3 1.05 25.43 -43.40
N ASP A 4 0.13 25.00 -44.27
CA ASP A 4 -0.02 23.59 -44.67
C ASP A 4 1.23 23.16 -45.44
N VAL A 5 1.97 22.23 -44.87
CA VAL A 5 2.96 21.44 -45.60
C VAL A 5 2.29 20.12 -46.01
N LEU A 6 1.85 20.11 -47.25
CA LEU A 6 1.45 18.88 -47.96
C LEU A 6 2.69 17.95 -48.02
N LEU A 7 2.67 16.86 -47.26
CA LEU A 7 3.55 15.72 -47.48
C LEU A 7 2.98 14.92 -48.67
N GLU A 8 3.63 15.05 -49.80
CA GLU A 8 3.41 14.16 -50.96
C GLU A 8 3.61 12.72 -50.53
N THR A 9 2.57 11.94 -50.71
CA THR A 9 2.61 10.50 -50.56
C THR A 9 3.44 9.89 -51.70
N GLY A 10 4.72 9.78 -51.47
CA GLY A 10 5.60 8.96 -52.28
C GLY A 10 5.24 7.50 -52.14
N SER A 11 4.88 6.90 -53.27
CA SER A 11 4.51 5.49 -53.45
C SER A 11 5.31 4.51 -52.60
N GLY A 12 4.59 3.65 -51.89
CA GLY A 12 5.14 2.66 -51.00
C GLY A 12 6.10 1.66 -51.63
N LYS A 13 7.35 1.85 -51.31
CA LYS A 13 8.30 0.74 -51.30
C LYS A 13 8.25 0.15 -49.89
N SER A 14 7.91 -1.13 -49.81
CA SER A 14 7.89 -1.89 -48.55
C SER A 14 9.28 -1.76 -47.90
N LEU A 15 9.30 -1.35 -46.63
CA LEU A 15 10.50 -1.23 -45.77
C LEU A 15 11.29 -2.55 -45.66
N SER A 16 10.74 -3.62 -46.26
CA SER A 16 11.30 -4.95 -46.24
C SER A 16 12.51 -5.17 -47.15
N SER A 17 12.79 -4.29 -48.09
CA SER A 17 13.85 -4.48 -49.06
C SER A 17 15.23 -3.91 -48.68
N GLU A 18 15.42 -3.40 -47.46
CA GLU A 18 16.64 -2.65 -47.12
C GLU A 18 17.24 -2.96 -45.72
N LEU A 19 17.18 -4.22 -45.28
CA LEU A 19 17.86 -4.65 -44.06
C LEU A 19 19.02 -5.59 -44.40
N PRO A 20 20.19 -5.10 -44.77
CA PRO A 20 21.35 -5.95 -44.97
C PRO A 20 22.11 -6.11 -43.67
N VAL A 21 22.48 -7.32 -43.35
CA VAL A 21 23.49 -7.63 -42.37
C VAL A 21 24.56 -8.40 -43.14
N MET A 22 25.78 -7.84 -43.20
CA MET A 22 26.95 -8.47 -43.76
C MET A 22 26.82 -9.01 -45.18
N GLY A 23 26.45 -8.17 -46.14
CA GLY A 23 26.67 -8.43 -47.57
C GLY A 23 25.56 -9.17 -48.31
N VAL A 24 24.37 -9.32 -47.77
CA VAL A 24 23.31 -10.06 -48.46
C VAL A 24 22.07 -9.21 -48.72
N PRO A 25 21.59 -9.10 -49.98
CA PRO A 25 20.37 -8.37 -50.32
C PRO A 25 19.11 -9.00 -49.72
N ILE A 26 18.25 -8.20 -49.11
CA ILE A 26 17.00 -8.62 -48.51
C ILE A 26 15.94 -8.88 -49.58
N ALA A 27 15.95 -10.07 -50.19
CA ALA A 27 14.90 -10.50 -51.09
C ALA A 27 13.86 -11.46 -50.48
N VAL A 28 14.08 -11.91 -49.22
CA VAL A 28 13.23 -12.96 -48.57
C VAL A 28 11.83 -12.50 -48.19
N GLN A 29 11.58 -11.20 -48.11
CA GLN A 29 10.25 -10.73 -47.69
C GLN A 29 9.18 -10.76 -48.78
N GLN A 30 9.51 -11.09 -50.01
CA GLN A 30 8.50 -11.24 -51.08
C GLN A 30 7.97 -12.66 -51.26
N ARG A 31 8.57 -13.65 -50.61
CA ARG A 31 7.98 -14.97 -50.47
C ARG A 31 7.34 -15.07 -49.12
N GLU A 32 6.04 -14.73 -49.01
CA GLU A 32 5.22 -15.12 -47.90
C GLU A 32 5.44 -16.62 -47.65
N LEU A 33 6.19 -16.96 -46.59
CA LEU A 33 5.97 -18.21 -45.93
C LEU A 33 4.49 -18.20 -45.56
N SER A 34 3.66 -18.91 -46.30
CA SER A 34 2.22 -18.92 -46.19
C SER A 34 1.84 -19.12 -44.73
N ALA A 35 1.56 -18.02 -44.05
CA ALA A 35 1.03 -18.08 -42.70
C ALA A 35 -0.37 -18.70 -42.76
N PRO A 36 -0.70 -19.70 -41.97
CA PRO A 36 -2.05 -20.15 -41.80
C PRO A 36 -2.95 -18.98 -41.37
N PRO A 37 -4.23 -18.96 -41.79
CA PRO A 37 -5.12 -17.84 -41.52
C PRO A 37 -5.20 -17.54 -40.04
N LEU A 38 -5.16 -16.27 -39.70
CA LEU A 38 -5.13 -15.64 -38.35
C LEU A 38 -6.19 -16.15 -37.34
N HIS A 39 -7.07 -17.06 -37.71
CA HIS A 39 -8.18 -17.54 -36.88
C HIS A 39 -7.87 -18.72 -35.95
N VAL A 40 -6.69 -19.36 -36.05
CA VAL A 40 -6.42 -20.59 -35.29
C VAL A 40 -5.55 -20.35 -34.03
N PHE A 41 -4.98 -19.16 -33.86
CA PHE A 41 -4.06 -18.85 -32.73
C PHE A 41 -4.57 -17.81 -31.72
N SER A 42 -5.86 -17.47 -31.76
CA SER A 42 -6.45 -16.62 -30.72
C SER A 42 -6.49 -17.26 -29.32
N ASN A 43 -6.29 -18.57 -29.19
CA ASN A 43 -6.49 -19.27 -27.91
C ASN A 43 -5.23 -19.56 -27.06
N VAL A 44 -4.03 -19.13 -27.44
CA VAL A 44 -2.81 -19.39 -26.64
C VAL A 44 -2.15 -18.14 -26.09
N LEU A 45 -2.60 -16.97 -26.50
CA LEU A 45 -2.25 -15.66 -25.92
C LEU A 45 -3.46 -14.73 -26.02
N GLU A 46 -4.64 -15.20 -25.71
CA GLU A 46 -5.62 -14.28 -25.17
C GLU A 46 -5.11 -13.83 -23.81
N LYS A 47 -4.23 -12.78 -23.79
CA LYS A 47 -4.39 -11.82 -22.71
C LYS A 47 -5.88 -11.54 -22.68
N LYS A 48 -6.54 -11.87 -21.56
CA LYS A 48 -7.90 -11.43 -21.28
C LYS A 48 -8.01 -10.01 -21.85
N PRO A 49 -9.05 -9.66 -22.60
CA PRO A 49 -9.12 -8.37 -23.26
C PRO A 49 -8.73 -7.30 -22.23
N MET A 50 -7.79 -6.42 -22.58
CA MET A 50 -7.40 -5.31 -21.70
C MET A 50 -8.67 -4.69 -21.17
N ALA A 51 -8.74 -4.55 -19.87
CA ALA A 51 -9.88 -4.04 -19.14
C ALA A 51 -10.49 -2.84 -19.89
N GLN A 52 -11.76 -2.97 -20.27
CA GLN A 52 -12.44 -1.92 -21.02
C GLN A 52 -12.60 -0.72 -20.12
N THR A 53 -12.25 0.47 -20.60
CA THR A 53 -12.55 1.73 -19.88
C THR A 53 -14.04 1.83 -19.68
N SER A 54 -14.53 1.68 -18.46
CA SER A 54 -15.91 2.01 -18.14
C SER A 54 -16.09 3.52 -18.28
N ASP A 55 -17.17 3.95 -18.91
CA ASP A 55 -17.40 5.39 -19.16
C ASP A 55 -17.62 6.20 -17.89
N ASN A 56 -17.87 5.57 -16.75
CA ASN A 56 -18.07 6.21 -15.46
C ASN A 56 -17.94 5.20 -14.31
N TYR A 57 -17.53 5.68 -13.14
CA TYR A 57 -17.81 5.11 -11.83
C TYR A 57 -19.28 4.64 -11.70
N THR A 58 -20.21 5.34 -12.36
CA THR A 58 -21.63 5.03 -12.46
C THR A 58 -21.97 3.76 -13.26
N ASN A 59 -21.13 3.27 -14.13
CA ASN A 59 -21.35 2.05 -14.91
C ASN A 59 -20.65 0.82 -14.34
N ASN A 60 -19.99 0.98 -13.16
CA ASN A 60 -19.39 -0.15 -12.48
C ASN A 60 -20.49 -1.06 -11.91
N SER A 61 -20.58 -2.29 -12.38
CA SER A 61 -21.56 -3.29 -11.94
C SER A 61 -21.51 -3.59 -10.42
N LEU A 62 -20.46 -3.13 -9.73
CA LEU A 62 -20.31 -3.25 -8.28
C LEU A 62 -21.06 -2.14 -7.52
N ILE A 63 -21.44 -1.04 -8.14
CA ILE A 63 -21.96 0.17 -7.49
C ILE A 63 -23.43 0.44 -7.80
N HIS A 64 -23.96 0.08 -8.94
CA HIS A 64 -25.36 0.31 -9.26
C HIS A 64 -26.18 -0.99 -9.19
N LYS A 65 -26.65 -1.29 -7.98
CA LYS A 65 -27.52 -2.44 -7.73
C LYS A 65 -28.83 -1.98 -7.11
N ASP A 66 -29.92 -2.59 -7.52
CA ASP A 66 -31.17 -2.43 -6.78
C ASP A 66 -31.11 -3.29 -5.51
N ARG A 67 -30.96 -2.62 -4.35
CA ARG A 67 -30.88 -3.24 -3.02
C ARG A 67 -32.20 -3.12 -2.26
N ARG A 68 -33.28 -2.70 -2.93
CA ARG A 68 -34.57 -2.48 -2.29
C ARG A 68 -35.27 -3.80 -2.00
N LEU A 69 -35.36 -4.17 -0.74
CA LEU A 69 -36.09 -5.36 -0.31
C LEU A 69 -37.60 -5.16 -0.32
N SER A 70 -38.11 -3.91 -0.23
CA SER A 70 -39.54 -3.56 -0.25
C SER A 70 -40.24 -3.98 -1.55
N GLY A 71 -39.52 -4.16 -2.66
CA GLY A 71 -40.12 -4.59 -3.91
C GLY A 71 -40.21 -6.11 -4.08
N SER A 72 -39.82 -6.90 -3.08
CA SER A 72 -39.82 -8.36 -3.14
C SER A 72 -41.23 -8.91 -3.11
N ALA A 73 -41.51 -9.94 -3.90
CA ALA A 73 -42.77 -10.68 -3.87
C ALA A 73 -42.93 -11.51 -2.57
N SER A 74 -41.83 -11.81 -1.86
CA SER A 74 -41.91 -12.47 -0.54
C SER A 74 -42.18 -11.44 0.55
N PRO A 75 -43.28 -11.60 1.32
CA PRO A 75 -43.59 -10.74 2.45
C PRO A 75 -42.50 -10.76 3.53
N TRP A 76 -41.84 -11.92 3.72
CA TRP A 76 -40.77 -12.06 4.67
C TRP A 76 -39.54 -11.22 4.23
N VAL A 77 -39.10 -11.30 2.97
CA VAL A 77 -38.02 -10.46 2.44
C VAL A 77 -38.39 -8.97 2.52
N ALA A 78 -39.55 -8.60 2.06
CA ALA A 78 -40.05 -7.21 2.07
C ALA A 78 -40.10 -6.61 3.48
N SER A 79 -40.31 -7.44 4.53
CA SER A 79 -40.31 -7.00 5.93
C SER A 79 -38.97 -6.49 6.45
N PHE A 80 -37.86 -6.74 5.74
CA PHE A 80 -36.51 -6.25 6.04
C PHE A 80 -36.15 -4.96 5.29
N SER A 81 -37.12 -4.29 4.70
CA SER A 81 -36.89 -2.97 4.09
C SER A 81 -36.38 -1.97 5.11
N CYS A 82 -35.44 -1.13 4.68
CA CYS A 82 -34.86 -0.03 5.46
C CYS A 82 -35.22 1.35 4.91
N THR A 83 -36.25 1.45 4.04
CA THR A 83 -36.62 2.70 3.37
C THR A 83 -37.11 3.79 4.34
N ASP A 84 -37.44 3.43 5.56
CA ASP A 84 -37.85 4.33 6.63
C ASP A 84 -36.70 4.91 7.47
N LEU A 85 -35.46 4.39 7.30
CA LEU A 85 -34.28 4.95 7.96
C LEU A 85 -33.96 6.36 7.44
N LYS A 86 -33.48 7.21 8.35
CA LYS A 86 -33.05 8.58 8.07
C LYS A 86 -31.67 8.84 8.68
N PRO A 87 -30.61 8.30 8.10
CA PRO A 87 -29.26 8.38 8.67
C PRO A 87 -28.58 9.74 8.46
N LEU A 88 -27.86 10.23 9.48
CA LEU A 88 -26.86 11.26 9.35
C LEU A 88 -25.50 10.58 9.17
N ILE A 89 -24.83 10.83 8.03
CA ILE A 89 -23.53 10.27 7.71
C ILE A 89 -22.42 11.20 8.27
N VAL A 90 -21.64 10.70 9.22
CA VAL A 90 -20.58 11.42 9.94
C VAL A 90 -19.23 10.82 9.57
N CYS A 91 -18.83 10.91 8.31
CA CYS A 91 -17.57 10.40 7.85
C CYS A 91 -17.10 11.13 6.59
N ARG A 92 -15.82 10.88 6.22
CA ARG A 92 -15.21 11.41 5.01
C ARG A 92 -14.70 10.27 4.13
N GLY A 93 -14.15 10.65 2.98
CA GLY A 93 -13.44 9.75 2.11
C GLY A 93 -14.34 8.77 1.35
N PRO A 94 -13.75 7.68 0.86
CA PRO A 94 -14.47 6.70 0.05
C PRO A 94 -15.71 6.13 0.71
N ILE A 95 -15.68 5.94 2.04
CA ILE A 95 -16.83 5.37 2.77
C ILE A 95 -18.04 6.31 2.82
N ARG A 96 -17.85 7.64 2.78
CA ARG A 96 -18.97 8.59 2.70
C ARG A 96 -19.73 8.42 1.39
N LYS A 97 -19.00 8.40 0.28
CA LYS A 97 -19.56 8.17 -1.05
C LYS A 97 -20.29 6.83 -1.13
N GLU A 98 -19.64 5.78 -0.62
CA GLU A 98 -20.23 4.45 -0.57
C GLU A 98 -21.55 4.41 0.22
N ALA A 99 -21.57 5.00 1.42
CA ALA A 99 -22.78 5.03 2.23
C ALA A 99 -23.91 5.78 1.52
N MET A 100 -23.61 6.89 0.83
CA MET A 100 -24.59 7.62 0.02
C MET A 100 -25.16 6.74 -1.09
N ASP A 101 -24.31 6.02 -1.83
CA ASP A 101 -24.72 5.17 -2.95
C ASP A 101 -25.56 3.97 -2.44
N VAL A 102 -25.05 3.25 -1.43
CA VAL A 102 -25.73 2.08 -0.85
C VAL A 102 -27.08 2.45 -0.26
N TYR A 103 -27.17 3.56 0.47
CA TYR A 103 -28.46 4.01 1.03
C TYR A 103 -29.46 4.38 -0.07
N ALA A 104 -29.01 5.08 -1.10
CA ALA A 104 -29.87 5.39 -2.24
C ALA A 104 -30.37 4.11 -2.96
N GLU A 105 -29.49 3.13 -3.15
CA GLU A 105 -29.82 1.81 -3.72
C GLU A 105 -30.80 1.00 -2.85
N MET A 106 -30.69 1.12 -1.51
CA MET A 106 -31.65 0.53 -0.56
C MET A 106 -33.00 1.24 -0.54
N GLY A 107 -33.14 2.37 -1.25
CA GLY A 107 -34.33 3.19 -1.25
C GLY A 107 -34.48 4.13 -0.03
N ILE A 108 -33.37 4.35 0.70
CA ILE A 108 -33.33 5.36 1.77
C ILE A 108 -33.17 6.72 1.11
N THR A 109 -34.23 7.48 1.04
CA THR A 109 -34.27 8.76 0.30
C THR A 109 -34.00 9.98 1.18
N HIS A 110 -34.05 9.82 2.51
CA HIS A 110 -33.79 10.89 3.46
C HIS A 110 -32.58 10.62 4.32
N PHE A 111 -31.42 11.03 3.86
CA PHE A 111 -30.21 11.03 4.65
C PHE A 111 -29.49 12.38 4.59
N GLY A 112 -28.68 12.70 5.59
CA GLY A 112 -27.88 13.90 5.67
C GLY A 112 -26.40 13.61 5.78
N ILE A 113 -25.60 14.62 5.51
CA ILE A 113 -24.14 14.57 5.58
C ILE A 113 -23.64 15.58 6.60
N LEU A 114 -22.78 15.14 7.51
CA LEU A 114 -22.00 16.03 8.35
C LEU A 114 -20.63 16.26 7.70
N LEU A 115 -20.30 17.52 7.44
CA LEU A 115 -19.06 17.93 6.78
C LEU A 115 -18.22 18.77 7.75
N SER A 116 -16.99 18.37 7.96
CA SER A 116 -16.01 19.19 8.67
C SER A 116 -15.52 20.35 7.80
N GLU A 117 -15.36 21.53 8.38
CA GLU A 117 -14.76 22.67 7.67
C GLU A 117 -13.34 22.39 7.21
N LYS A 118 -12.62 21.48 7.90
CA LYS A 118 -11.28 21.01 7.53
C LYS A 118 -11.28 20.08 6.31
N ASP A 119 -12.44 19.52 5.93
CA ASP A 119 -12.63 18.74 4.70
C ASP A 119 -12.83 19.62 3.46
N SER A 120 -12.86 20.91 3.60
CA SER A 120 -13.06 21.85 2.48
C SER A 120 -11.86 21.82 1.54
N ILE A 121 -12.01 21.17 0.40
CA ILE A 121 -10.92 20.63 -0.38
C ILE A 121 -10.46 21.56 -1.48
N VAL A 122 -11.38 22.22 -2.16
CA VAL A 122 -11.03 23.03 -3.35
C VAL A 122 -11.18 24.51 -3.08
N TYR A 123 -12.23 24.88 -2.41
CA TYR A 123 -12.54 26.25 -2.04
C TYR A 123 -13.31 26.25 -0.71
N PRO A 124 -13.10 27.22 0.18
CA PRO A 124 -13.69 27.24 1.52
C PRO A 124 -15.21 27.12 1.60
N ASN A 125 -15.93 27.21 0.53
CA ASN A 125 -17.41 27.11 0.50
C ASN A 125 -17.95 26.21 -0.62
N ALA A 126 -17.05 25.47 -1.34
CA ALA A 126 -17.48 24.54 -2.36
C ALA A 126 -17.78 23.16 -1.77
N LEU A 127 -18.84 22.52 -2.26
CA LEU A 127 -19.13 21.14 -1.96
C LEU A 127 -18.31 20.22 -2.87
N ALA A 128 -17.89 19.09 -2.34
CA ALA A 128 -17.32 18.00 -3.13
C ALA A 128 -18.34 17.50 -4.18
N PRO A 129 -17.88 16.94 -5.31
CA PRO A 129 -18.77 16.56 -6.42
C PRO A 129 -19.93 15.65 -6.01
N GLU A 130 -19.68 14.63 -5.18
CA GLU A 130 -20.71 13.72 -4.72
C GLU A 130 -21.79 14.41 -3.88
N LEU A 131 -21.45 15.46 -3.12
CA LEU A 131 -22.42 16.21 -2.30
C LEU A 131 -23.34 17.10 -3.13
N ARG A 132 -22.95 17.44 -4.36
CA ARG A 132 -23.78 18.20 -5.29
C ARG A 132 -24.88 17.36 -5.93
N THR A 133 -24.78 16.04 -5.84
CA THR A 133 -25.86 15.14 -6.29
C THR A 133 -27.05 15.11 -5.33
N LEU A 134 -26.91 15.63 -4.12
CA LEU A 134 -28.02 15.77 -3.18
C LEU A 134 -29.04 16.81 -3.70
N THR A 135 -30.29 16.39 -3.79
CA THR A 135 -31.40 17.23 -4.28
C THR A 135 -31.70 18.40 -3.35
N ASP A 136 -31.31 18.30 -2.09
CA ASP A 136 -31.48 19.33 -1.07
C ASP A 136 -30.18 19.64 -0.36
N SER A 137 -29.56 20.77 -0.68
CA SER A 137 -28.30 21.23 -0.09
C SER A 137 -28.41 21.52 1.43
N LYS A 138 -29.60 21.65 1.98
CA LYS A 138 -29.83 21.80 3.42
C LYS A 138 -29.50 20.52 4.20
N ARG A 139 -29.33 19.39 3.52
CA ARG A 139 -28.91 18.11 4.13
C ARG A 139 -27.41 18.02 4.37
N VAL A 140 -26.63 19.03 3.97
CA VAL A 140 -25.19 19.11 4.26
C VAL A 140 -24.99 20.06 5.43
N HIS A 141 -24.70 19.49 6.59
CA HIS A 141 -24.45 20.20 7.84
C HIS A 141 -22.96 20.39 8.05
N ARG A 142 -22.53 21.51 8.62
CA ARG A 142 -21.14 21.84 8.83
C ARG A 142 -20.78 21.90 10.30
N VAL A 143 -19.62 21.40 10.63
CA VAL A 143 -18.97 21.48 11.95
C VAL A 143 -17.52 21.90 11.78
N PRO A 144 -16.88 22.55 12.77
CA PRO A 144 -15.48 22.94 12.68
C PRO A 144 -14.53 21.76 12.44
N ASP A 145 -14.78 20.66 13.12
CA ASP A 145 -14.09 19.36 12.97
C ASP A 145 -14.99 18.24 13.49
N TYR A 146 -14.58 16.96 13.33
CA TYR A 146 -15.40 15.82 13.75
C TYR A 146 -15.25 15.43 15.23
N THR A 147 -14.17 15.82 15.92
CA THR A 147 -13.79 15.25 17.23
C THR A 147 -13.55 16.26 18.34
N GLY A 148 -13.26 17.53 18.02
CA GLY A 148 -12.72 18.50 18.97
C GLY A 148 -11.23 18.28 19.28
N ALA A 149 -10.55 19.29 19.77
CA ALA A 149 -9.13 19.27 20.14
C ALA A 149 -8.90 18.99 21.63
N SER A 150 -9.88 19.29 22.51
CA SER A 150 -9.86 19.03 23.95
C SER A 150 -11.00 18.10 24.37
N LYS A 151 -10.97 17.63 25.63
CA LYS A 151 -12.07 16.82 26.20
C LYS A 151 -13.38 17.60 26.22
N GLU A 152 -13.33 18.88 26.55
CA GLU A 152 -14.49 19.78 26.60
C GLU A 152 -15.06 20.00 25.19
N GLU A 153 -14.21 20.29 24.22
CA GLU A 153 -14.63 20.43 22.82
C GLU A 153 -15.21 19.13 22.24
N ARG A 154 -14.67 17.98 22.65
CA ARG A 154 -15.19 16.68 22.26
C ARG A 154 -16.63 16.48 22.76
N VAL A 155 -16.88 16.77 24.04
CA VAL A 155 -18.24 16.68 24.62
C VAL A 155 -19.20 17.65 23.91
N GLU A 156 -18.76 18.88 23.64
CA GLU A 156 -19.54 19.84 22.89
C GLU A 156 -19.86 19.36 21.47
N ARG A 157 -18.89 18.73 20.81
CA ARG A 157 -19.04 18.16 19.46
C ARG A 157 -20.06 17.02 19.45
N ILE A 158 -20.00 16.12 20.42
CA ILE A 158 -20.99 15.05 20.60
C ILE A 158 -22.40 15.65 20.70
N HIS A 159 -22.59 16.63 21.58
CA HIS A 159 -23.89 17.31 21.73
C HIS A 159 -24.34 18.04 20.45
N GLN A 160 -23.38 18.66 19.73
CA GLN A 160 -23.67 19.33 18.46
C GLN A 160 -24.15 18.36 17.39
N ILE A 161 -23.47 17.21 17.22
CA ILE A 161 -23.85 16.18 16.24
C ILE A 161 -25.24 15.64 16.54
N ILE A 162 -25.52 15.29 17.81
CA ILE A 162 -26.83 14.80 18.24
C ILE A 162 -27.91 15.84 18.00
N ARG A 163 -27.65 17.11 18.32
CA ARG A 163 -28.59 18.20 18.08
C ARG A 163 -28.89 18.36 16.61
N ILE A 164 -27.89 18.34 15.74
CA ILE A 164 -28.09 18.40 14.28
C ILE A 164 -28.99 17.24 13.83
N ALA A 165 -28.75 16.02 14.33
CA ALA A 165 -29.56 14.87 13.97
C ALA A 165 -31.04 15.07 14.36
N LEU A 166 -31.30 15.45 15.60
CA LEU A 166 -32.66 15.63 16.13
C LEU A 166 -33.41 16.78 15.46
N GLU A 167 -32.78 17.96 15.30
CA GLU A 167 -33.38 19.15 14.71
C GLU A 167 -33.75 18.97 13.23
N ASN A 168 -33.01 18.08 12.50
CA ASN A 168 -33.27 17.81 11.08
C ASN A 168 -34.02 16.50 10.83
N GLY A 169 -34.53 15.86 11.90
CA GLY A 169 -35.35 14.67 11.80
C GLY A 169 -34.66 13.40 11.34
N TYR A 170 -33.35 13.30 11.55
CA TYR A 170 -32.61 12.05 11.39
C TYR A 170 -32.86 11.14 12.59
N ASP A 171 -32.96 9.84 12.36
CA ASP A 171 -33.24 8.83 13.38
C ASP A 171 -32.05 7.93 13.70
N SER A 172 -30.98 8.08 12.91
CA SER A 172 -29.77 7.23 13.02
C SER A 172 -28.52 7.99 12.62
N ILE A 173 -27.35 7.50 13.09
CA ILE A 173 -26.05 8.06 12.77
C ILE A 173 -25.14 6.94 12.28
N PHE A 174 -24.45 7.18 11.16
CA PHE A 174 -23.40 6.34 10.62
C PHE A 174 -22.05 7.06 10.67
N ALA A 175 -21.08 6.52 11.43
CA ALA A 175 -19.76 7.17 11.60
C ALA A 175 -18.66 6.62 10.68
N GLY A 176 -18.91 5.54 9.94
CA GLY A 176 -17.95 4.93 9.03
C GLY A 176 -16.70 4.42 9.75
N TYR A 177 -15.54 4.94 9.34
CA TYR A 177 -14.23 4.65 9.99
C TYR A 177 -13.54 5.94 10.44
N GLY A 178 -12.69 5.83 11.46
CA GLY A 178 -11.98 6.96 12.04
C GLY A 178 -12.86 7.88 12.90
N PHE A 179 -12.35 9.04 13.26
CA PHE A 179 -13.01 10.03 14.13
C PHE A 179 -13.55 9.39 15.43
N MET A 180 -14.85 9.46 15.67
CA MET A 180 -15.53 8.90 16.83
C MET A 180 -16.26 7.58 16.54
N ALA A 181 -15.89 6.85 15.47
CA ALA A 181 -16.55 5.61 15.09
C ALA A 181 -16.38 4.47 16.14
N GLU A 182 -15.32 4.55 16.96
CA GLU A 182 -14.98 3.60 18.03
C GLU A 182 -15.08 4.23 19.43
N ASP A 183 -15.86 5.29 19.56
CA ASP A 183 -16.00 6.08 20.77
C ASP A 183 -17.26 5.63 21.54
N ASP A 184 -17.06 4.83 22.59
CA ASP A 184 -18.15 4.29 23.41
C ASP A 184 -19.02 5.39 24.08
N GLU A 185 -18.43 6.54 24.48
CA GLU A 185 -19.16 7.67 25.02
C GLU A 185 -20.03 8.37 23.97
N PHE A 186 -19.54 8.52 22.74
CA PHE A 186 -20.31 9.05 21.63
C PHE A 186 -21.52 8.17 21.32
N VAL A 187 -21.29 6.86 21.21
CA VAL A 187 -22.38 5.91 20.92
C VAL A 187 -23.38 5.86 22.07
N ALA A 188 -22.93 5.83 23.33
CA ALA A 188 -23.82 5.90 24.48
C ALA A 188 -24.67 7.18 24.52
N ALA A 189 -24.10 8.32 24.10
CA ALA A 189 -24.85 9.58 24.02
C ALA A 189 -25.90 9.55 22.90
N ILE A 190 -25.61 8.92 21.75
CA ILE A 190 -26.57 8.70 20.65
C ILE A 190 -27.73 7.83 21.12
N GLU A 191 -27.43 6.70 21.77
CA GLU A 191 -28.43 5.76 22.31
C GLU A 191 -29.33 6.44 23.36
N LYS A 192 -28.71 7.21 24.27
CA LYS A 192 -29.42 7.98 25.30
C LYS A 192 -30.36 9.03 24.70
N ALA A 193 -30.01 9.60 23.54
CA ALA A 193 -30.87 10.56 22.82
C ALA A 193 -32.02 9.88 22.05
N GLY A 194 -32.12 8.55 22.06
CA GLY A 194 -33.16 7.80 21.36
C GLY A 194 -32.86 7.61 19.86
N LEU A 195 -31.64 7.93 19.41
CA LEU A 195 -31.14 7.71 18.05
C LEU A 195 -30.52 6.33 17.93
N LYS A 196 -30.48 5.77 16.73
CA LYS A 196 -29.76 4.51 16.44
C LYS A 196 -28.34 4.81 15.97
N PHE A 197 -27.41 4.01 16.39
CA PHE A 197 -26.07 4.00 15.81
C PHE A 197 -25.97 2.89 14.76
N ILE A 198 -25.57 3.20 13.52
CA ILE A 198 -25.32 2.23 12.46
C ILE A 198 -23.87 1.75 12.61
N GLY A 199 -23.67 0.85 13.56
CA GLY A 199 -22.40 0.33 14.03
C GLY A 199 -22.62 -0.50 15.30
N PRO A 200 -21.55 -1.03 15.94
CA PRO A 200 -21.66 -1.71 17.22
C PRO A 200 -22.17 -0.79 18.33
N CYS A 201 -23.01 -1.30 19.21
CA CYS A 201 -23.56 -0.55 20.34
C CYS A 201 -22.47 -0.14 21.35
N SER A 202 -22.78 0.79 22.25
CA SER A 202 -21.83 1.31 23.23
C SER A 202 -21.27 0.23 24.15
N ALA A 203 -22.07 -0.78 24.52
CA ALA A 203 -21.64 -1.92 25.34
C ALA A 203 -20.61 -2.79 24.59
N THR A 204 -20.86 -3.08 23.31
CA THR A 204 -19.89 -3.81 22.45
C THR A 204 -18.61 -3.01 22.27
N GLN A 205 -18.72 -1.70 22.04
CA GLN A 205 -17.53 -0.84 21.89
C GLN A 205 -16.70 -0.77 23.17
N ALA A 206 -17.31 -0.67 24.32
CA ALA A 206 -16.61 -0.69 25.60
C ALA A 206 -15.91 -2.03 25.85
N GLY A 207 -16.60 -3.16 25.62
CA GLY A 207 -16.08 -4.51 25.90
C GLY A 207 -15.03 -5.01 24.89
N ALA A 208 -15.13 -4.59 23.62
CA ALA A 208 -14.22 -5.06 22.56
C ALA A 208 -13.18 -4.03 22.14
N GLY A 209 -13.48 -2.70 22.27
CA GLY A 209 -12.58 -1.64 21.83
C GLY A 209 -11.48 -1.30 22.83
N LYS A 210 -11.68 -1.54 24.13
CA LYS A 210 -10.65 -1.30 25.15
C LYS A 210 -9.67 -2.48 25.19
N LYS A 211 -8.39 -2.21 24.91
CA LYS A 211 -7.35 -3.24 24.69
C LYS A 211 -7.21 -4.22 25.87
N ASP A 212 -7.29 -3.74 27.09
CA ASP A 212 -7.19 -4.57 28.29
C ASP A 212 -8.45 -5.41 28.54
N GLU A 213 -9.64 -4.85 28.34
CA GLU A 213 -10.91 -5.58 28.43
C GLU A 213 -11.02 -6.62 27.31
N ALA A 214 -10.71 -6.23 26.08
CA ALA A 214 -10.69 -7.14 24.94
C ALA A 214 -9.73 -8.32 25.17
N LYS A 215 -8.52 -8.08 25.71
CA LYS A 215 -7.57 -9.15 25.98
C LYS A 215 -8.04 -10.06 27.12
N ARG A 216 -8.66 -9.53 28.17
CA ARG A 216 -9.29 -10.34 29.23
C ARG A 216 -10.41 -11.23 28.69
N THR A 217 -11.27 -10.65 27.87
CA THR A 217 -12.34 -11.42 27.20
C THR A 217 -11.76 -12.49 26.30
N ALA A 218 -10.75 -12.17 25.48
CA ALA A 218 -10.05 -13.12 24.62
C ALA A 218 -9.51 -14.32 25.40
N LEU A 219 -8.83 -14.06 26.53
CA LEU A 219 -8.33 -15.12 27.41
C LEU A 219 -9.45 -15.97 28.00
N SER A 220 -10.57 -15.36 28.41
CA SER A 220 -11.71 -16.08 29.04
C SER A 220 -12.39 -17.06 28.09
N VAL A 221 -12.29 -16.82 26.75
CA VAL A 221 -12.88 -17.68 25.72
C VAL A 221 -11.83 -18.46 24.91
N ASN A 222 -10.63 -18.63 25.47
CA ASN A 222 -9.54 -19.36 24.85
C ASN A 222 -9.14 -18.87 23.45
N VAL A 223 -9.02 -17.56 23.31
CA VAL A 223 -8.39 -16.92 22.13
C VAL A 223 -6.89 -16.83 22.37
N SER A 224 -6.12 -17.12 21.34
CA SER A 224 -4.66 -17.04 21.35
C SER A 224 -4.21 -15.59 21.51
N VAL A 225 -3.55 -15.25 22.62
CA VAL A 225 -3.04 -13.89 22.87
C VAL A 225 -1.52 -13.88 22.99
N THR A 226 -0.89 -12.73 22.71
CA THR A 226 0.54 -12.55 22.93
C THR A 226 0.89 -12.80 24.40
N PRO A 227 1.89 -13.68 24.70
CA PRO A 227 2.33 -13.89 26.07
C PRO A 227 2.74 -12.58 26.73
N GLY A 228 2.19 -12.28 27.90
CA GLY A 228 2.47 -11.01 28.56
C GLY A 228 1.73 -10.85 29.90
N ILE A 229 1.83 -9.63 30.40
CA ILE A 229 1.20 -9.15 31.63
C ILE A 229 0.42 -7.88 31.27
N ASP A 230 -0.89 -7.92 31.55
CA ASP A 230 -1.80 -6.86 31.07
C ASP A 230 -2.21 -5.89 32.18
N ASN A 231 -2.04 -6.27 33.44
CA ASN A 231 -2.52 -5.57 34.62
C ASN A 231 -1.38 -5.13 35.56
N VAL A 232 -0.33 -4.53 34.99
CA VAL A 232 0.86 -4.17 35.78
C VAL A 232 0.51 -3.16 36.89
N THR A 233 -0.46 -2.27 36.65
CA THR A 233 -0.94 -1.33 37.69
C THR A 233 -1.63 -2.05 38.85
N ALA A 234 -2.45 -3.06 38.57
CA ALA A 234 -3.06 -3.88 39.63
C ALA A 234 -1.99 -4.63 40.44
N ARG A 235 -0.97 -5.16 39.78
CA ARG A 235 0.17 -5.81 40.45
C ARG A 235 0.97 -4.81 41.30
N ALA A 236 1.15 -3.58 40.81
CA ALA A 236 1.80 -2.52 41.59
C ALA A 236 0.98 -2.19 42.86
N LEU A 237 -0.34 -2.10 42.74
CA LEU A 237 -1.23 -1.85 43.86
C LEU A 237 -1.23 -3.04 44.88
N VAL A 238 -1.31 -4.29 44.40
CA VAL A 238 -1.21 -5.49 45.24
C VAL A 238 0.14 -5.54 45.94
N ARG A 239 1.24 -5.20 45.28
CA ARG A 239 2.55 -5.15 45.92
C ARG A 239 2.60 -4.12 47.03
N LYS A 240 1.92 -2.98 46.90
CA LYS A 240 1.80 -1.94 47.93
C LYS A 240 0.86 -2.36 49.06
N HIS A 241 -0.22 -3.05 48.73
CA HIS A 241 -1.26 -3.50 49.62
C HIS A 241 -1.52 -5.03 49.48
N PRO A 242 -0.67 -5.90 50.04
CA PRO A 242 -0.59 -7.31 49.70
C PRO A 242 -1.65 -8.19 50.39
N SER A 243 -2.76 -7.63 50.84
CA SER A 243 -3.87 -8.40 51.41
C SER A 243 -5.22 -7.78 51.04
N ARG A 244 -6.28 -8.63 51.01
CA ARG A 244 -7.64 -8.21 50.71
C ARG A 244 -8.13 -7.11 51.66
N GLU A 245 -7.83 -7.26 52.97
CA GLU A 245 -8.23 -6.30 53.97
C GLU A 245 -7.62 -4.90 53.72
N LYS A 246 -6.36 -4.86 53.28
CA LYS A 246 -5.69 -3.60 52.95
C LYS A 246 -6.27 -2.95 51.70
N LEU A 247 -6.63 -3.74 50.67
CA LEU A 247 -7.30 -3.24 49.47
C LEU A 247 -8.69 -2.69 49.79
N LEU A 248 -9.49 -3.44 50.59
CA LEU A 248 -10.82 -2.96 51.01
C LEU A 248 -10.74 -1.71 51.90
N ALA A 249 -9.68 -1.58 52.71
CA ALA A 249 -9.46 -0.36 53.50
C ALA A 249 -9.25 0.88 52.63
N LEU A 250 -8.62 0.75 51.43
CA LEU A 250 -8.50 1.86 50.50
C LEU A 250 -9.85 2.32 49.98
N VAL A 251 -10.76 1.37 49.67
CA VAL A 251 -12.11 1.70 49.20
C VAL A 251 -12.84 2.57 50.20
N ALA A 252 -12.71 2.21 51.49
CA ALA A 252 -13.33 2.96 52.59
C ALA A 252 -12.67 4.31 52.84
N SER A 253 -11.29 4.38 52.87
CA SER A 253 -10.55 5.60 53.19
C SER A 253 -10.70 6.67 52.10
N ASP A 254 -10.67 6.24 50.85
CA ASP A 254 -10.73 7.13 49.70
C ASP A 254 -12.15 7.29 49.17
N GLY A 255 -13.14 6.62 49.78
CA GLY A 255 -14.56 6.70 49.45
C GLY A 255 -14.83 6.34 47.99
N LEU A 256 -14.19 5.26 47.50
CA LEU A 256 -14.34 4.80 46.11
C LEU A 256 -15.69 4.09 45.90
N GLU A 257 -16.33 4.38 44.79
CA GLU A 257 -17.58 3.72 44.38
C GLU A 257 -17.26 2.42 43.62
N CYS A 258 -17.24 1.29 44.37
CA CYS A 258 -16.98 -0.02 43.82
C CYS A 258 -18.23 -0.91 43.91
N ASP A 259 -18.40 -1.87 43.02
CA ASP A 259 -19.51 -2.83 43.04
C ASP A 259 -19.44 -3.70 44.34
N PRO A 260 -20.46 -3.66 45.23
CA PRO A 260 -20.50 -4.45 46.45
C PRO A 260 -20.43 -5.96 46.19
N GLN A 261 -20.91 -6.46 45.05
CA GLN A 261 -20.84 -7.88 44.71
C GLN A 261 -19.39 -8.30 44.44
N ILE A 262 -18.60 -7.47 43.76
CA ILE A 262 -17.18 -7.72 43.49
C ILE A 262 -16.37 -7.61 44.83
N LEU A 263 -16.63 -6.60 45.62
CA LEU A 263 -15.94 -6.44 46.92
C LEU A 263 -16.23 -7.59 47.90
N GLY A 264 -17.45 -8.12 47.87
CA GLY A 264 -17.87 -9.22 48.73
C GLY A 264 -17.52 -10.63 48.24
N ASN A 265 -17.08 -10.81 46.98
CA ASN A 265 -16.82 -12.13 46.42
C ASN A 265 -15.42 -12.66 46.85
N PRO A 266 -15.33 -13.72 47.66
CA PRO A 266 -14.07 -14.27 48.16
C PRO A 266 -13.23 -14.98 47.05
N GLU A 267 -13.86 -15.39 45.96
CA GLU A 267 -13.22 -16.13 44.86
C GLU A 267 -12.43 -15.22 43.92
N ILE A 268 -12.64 -13.91 43.99
CA ILE A 268 -11.92 -12.95 43.16
C ILE A 268 -10.46 -12.81 43.62
N THR A 269 -9.53 -12.94 42.72
CA THR A 269 -8.09 -12.78 42.98
C THR A 269 -7.76 -11.36 43.46
N LEU A 270 -6.65 -11.22 44.20
CA LEU A 270 -6.20 -9.88 44.65
C LEU A 270 -5.91 -8.92 43.48
N GLU A 271 -5.41 -9.46 42.38
CA GLU A 271 -5.13 -8.65 41.15
C GLU A 271 -6.44 -8.16 40.53
N ALA A 272 -7.46 -9.00 40.39
CA ALA A 272 -8.76 -8.62 39.84
C ALA A 272 -9.50 -7.63 40.76
N LEU A 273 -9.39 -7.80 42.08
CA LEU A 273 -9.94 -6.84 43.05
C LEU A 273 -9.22 -5.50 42.95
N ALA A 274 -7.87 -5.50 42.85
CA ALA A 274 -7.07 -4.30 42.73
C ALA A 274 -7.39 -3.56 41.42
N ASP A 275 -7.60 -4.27 40.32
CA ASP A 275 -7.98 -3.70 39.03
C ASP A 275 -9.32 -2.97 39.10
N HIS A 276 -10.33 -3.60 39.72
CA HIS A 276 -11.64 -2.98 39.95
C HIS A 276 -11.55 -1.72 40.84
N ILE A 277 -10.73 -1.74 41.88
CA ILE A 277 -10.50 -0.58 42.76
C ILE A 277 -9.79 0.55 42.01
N LEU A 278 -8.82 0.25 41.15
CA LEU A 278 -8.16 1.22 40.29
C LEU A 278 -9.12 1.87 39.32
N TYR A 279 -10.02 1.11 38.70
CA TYR A 279 -11.02 1.68 37.82
C TYR A 279 -11.92 2.70 38.54
N ALA A 280 -12.35 2.39 39.76
CA ALA A 280 -13.12 3.32 40.62
C ALA A 280 -12.28 4.56 40.99
N SER A 281 -10.98 4.42 41.22
CA SER A 281 -10.08 5.54 41.52
C SER A 281 -9.88 6.48 40.31
N TYR A 282 -9.78 5.93 39.11
CA TYR A 282 -9.67 6.73 37.89
C TYR A 282 -10.95 7.56 37.65
N ASN A 283 -12.12 6.97 37.84
CA ASN A 283 -13.39 7.67 37.74
C ASN A 283 -13.53 8.83 38.76
N LYS A 284 -12.86 8.69 39.89
CA LYS A 284 -12.80 9.73 40.94
C LYS A 284 -11.63 10.72 40.78
N GLY A 285 -10.76 10.51 39.80
CA GLY A 285 -9.58 11.34 39.58
C GLY A 285 -8.51 11.20 40.66
N LEU A 286 -8.27 9.98 41.19
CA LEU A 286 -7.31 9.72 42.27
C LEU A 286 -6.23 8.72 41.82
N ASP A 287 -4.99 8.97 42.25
CA ASP A 287 -3.86 8.04 42.08
C ASP A 287 -3.66 7.21 43.35
N LEU A 288 -3.78 5.89 43.28
CA LEU A 288 -3.55 4.96 44.39
C LEU A 288 -2.09 4.50 44.51
N PHE A 289 -1.30 4.71 43.48
CA PHE A 289 0.14 4.41 43.45
C PHE A 289 0.90 5.53 42.79
N SER A 290 2.20 5.63 43.07
CA SER A 290 3.08 6.59 42.38
C SER A 290 3.64 6.05 41.09
N ILE A 291 4.13 6.93 40.22
CA ILE A 291 4.76 6.52 38.95
C ILE A 291 6.04 5.71 39.21
N GLU A 292 6.73 5.95 40.32
CA GLU A 292 7.91 5.21 40.77
C GLU A 292 7.54 3.78 41.14
N GLU A 293 6.41 3.58 41.83
CA GLU A 293 5.89 2.25 42.19
C GLU A 293 5.50 1.46 40.93
N LEU A 294 4.87 2.10 39.92
CA LEU A 294 4.57 1.51 38.63
C LEU A 294 5.85 1.12 37.88
N CYS A 295 6.80 2.04 37.76
CA CYS A 295 8.08 1.79 37.09
C CYS A 295 8.86 0.64 37.72
N ALA A 296 8.84 0.53 39.05
CA ALA A 296 9.45 -0.58 39.78
C ALA A 296 8.77 -1.92 39.46
N GLN A 297 7.44 -1.93 39.32
CA GLN A 297 6.69 -3.14 38.96
C GLN A 297 6.95 -3.53 37.52
N VAL A 298 6.90 -2.59 36.55
CA VAL A 298 7.22 -2.86 35.13
C VAL A 298 8.62 -3.48 35.01
N ARG A 299 9.62 -2.95 35.73
CA ARG A 299 10.98 -3.51 35.73
C ARG A 299 11.00 -4.97 36.17
N ILE A 300 10.22 -5.35 37.18
CA ILE A 300 10.12 -6.73 37.65
C ILE A 300 9.53 -7.62 36.56
N GLU A 301 8.42 -7.19 35.92
CA GLU A 301 7.75 -7.95 34.88
C GLU A 301 8.62 -8.11 33.63
N VAL A 302 9.31 -7.03 33.21
CA VAL A 302 10.29 -7.09 32.11
C VAL A 302 11.40 -8.10 32.43
N THR A 303 11.97 -8.06 33.64
CA THR A 303 12.99 -9.03 34.06
C THR A 303 12.48 -10.47 33.99
N SER A 304 11.25 -10.69 34.45
CA SER A 304 10.61 -12.01 34.40
C SER A 304 10.40 -12.49 32.96
N MET A 305 9.94 -11.61 32.07
CA MET A 305 9.72 -11.93 30.67
C MET A 305 11.01 -12.25 29.93
N LEU A 306 12.06 -11.45 30.12
CA LEU A 306 13.37 -11.67 29.48
C LEU A 306 14.02 -12.98 29.97
N LYS A 307 13.82 -13.38 31.25
CA LYS A 307 14.25 -14.69 31.76
C LYS A 307 13.46 -15.86 31.15
N LYS A 308 12.15 -15.68 30.99
CA LYS A 308 11.27 -16.72 30.45
C LYS A 308 11.45 -16.94 28.95
N TYR A 309 11.78 -15.88 28.23
CA TYR A 309 11.94 -15.88 26.78
C TYR A 309 13.32 -15.32 26.38
N PRO A 310 14.41 -16.07 26.64
CA PRO A 310 15.75 -15.64 26.24
C PRO A 310 15.83 -15.47 24.72
N GLN A 311 16.60 -14.51 24.26
CA GLN A 311 16.73 -14.13 22.83
C GLN A 311 15.45 -13.54 22.20
N SER A 312 14.51 -13.07 23.01
CA SER A 312 13.33 -12.34 22.56
C SER A 312 13.32 -10.95 23.16
N ARG A 313 12.75 -10.01 22.43
CA ARG A 313 12.50 -8.67 22.96
C ARG A 313 11.18 -8.61 23.71
N VAL A 314 11.05 -7.64 24.59
CA VAL A 314 9.83 -7.32 25.32
C VAL A 314 9.28 -6.00 24.79
N ARG A 315 7.99 -5.95 24.58
CA ARG A 315 7.26 -4.75 24.17
C ARG A 315 6.48 -4.19 25.34
N LEU A 316 6.66 -2.89 25.60
CA LEU A 316 5.84 -2.11 26.50
C LEU A 316 4.79 -1.35 25.68
N LYS A 317 3.52 -1.37 26.12
CA LYS A 317 2.41 -0.64 25.48
C LYS A 317 1.57 0.06 26.54
N ALA A 318 1.30 1.37 26.37
CA ALA A 318 0.27 2.06 27.13
C ALA A 318 -1.12 1.72 26.59
N ILE A 319 -2.11 1.62 27.48
CA ILE A 319 -3.52 1.34 27.10
C ILE A 319 -4.08 2.42 26.18
N GLY A 320 -3.80 3.70 26.43
CA GLY A 320 -4.26 4.81 25.62
C GLY A 320 -3.49 5.01 24.31
N GLY A 321 -2.53 4.12 23.98
CA GLY A 321 -1.75 4.20 22.74
C GLY A 321 -2.49 3.59 21.54
N GLY A 322 -2.46 4.28 20.41
CA GLY A 322 -2.98 3.80 19.13
C GLY A 322 -2.13 4.30 17.98
N GLY A 323 -2.19 3.64 16.81
CA GLY A 323 -1.40 4.03 15.65
C GLY A 323 0.11 4.04 15.94
N GLY A 324 0.66 3.00 16.63
CA GLY A 324 2.08 2.87 16.98
C GLY A 324 2.59 3.76 18.12
N LYS A 325 1.79 4.71 18.59
CA LYS A 325 2.15 5.58 19.71
C LYS A 325 2.00 4.86 21.04
N GLY A 326 2.83 5.25 22.01
CA GLY A 326 2.77 4.69 23.36
C GLY A 326 3.34 3.28 23.46
N GLN A 327 4.32 2.91 22.62
CA GLN A 327 5.00 1.62 22.70
C GLN A 327 6.52 1.73 22.55
N ARG A 328 7.25 0.87 23.26
CA ARG A 328 8.72 0.77 23.21
C ARG A 328 9.16 -0.68 23.30
N LEU A 329 10.35 -0.96 22.79
CA LEU A 329 10.98 -2.28 22.81
C LEU A 329 12.19 -2.31 23.72
N LEU A 330 12.37 -3.42 24.43
CA LEU A 330 13.50 -3.74 25.30
C LEU A 330 14.07 -5.10 24.93
N GLY A 331 15.36 -5.33 25.18
CA GLY A 331 15.99 -6.63 24.99
C GLY A 331 16.81 -6.73 23.68
N ALA A 332 17.00 -5.65 22.95
CA ALA A 332 17.79 -5.67 21.71
C ALA A 332 19.23 -6.16 21.92
N SER A 333 19.86 -5.76 23.03
CA SER A 333 21.24 -6.16 23.36
C SER A 333 21.38 -7.66 23.67
N LEU A 334 20.28 -8.34 24.01
CA LEU A 334 20.25 -9.76 24.40
C LEU A 334 20.10 -10.71 23.20
N LEU A 335 19.62 -10.22 22.06
CA LEU A 335 19.33 -11.07 20.87
C LEU A 335 20.56 -11.78 20.31
N ASN A 336 21.76 -11.21 20.49
CA ASN A 336 23.01 -11.75 19.97
C ASN A 336 23.81 -12.55 21.01
N LEU A 337 23.28 -12.69 22.23
CA LEU A 337 23.91 -13.47 23.30
C LEU A 337 23.38 -14.90 23.27
N LYS A 338 24.27 -15.89 23.16
CA LYS A 338 23.88 -17.31 23.19
C LYS A 338 23.23 -17.68 24.54
N ASP A 339 23.71 -17.09 25.64
CA ASP A 339 23.18 -17.24 27.00
C ASP A 339 23.25 -15.88 27.68
N ALA A 340 22.12 -15.18 27.78
CA ALA A 340 22.03 -13.94 28.55
C ALA A 340 22.06 -14.25 30.05
N ASP A 341 23.09 -13.79 30.75
CA ASP A 341 23.18 -13.92 32.19
C ASP A 341 22.23 -12.96 32.93
N ASP A 342 22.03 -13.21 34.23
CA ASP A 342 21.15 -12.39 35.06
C ASP A 342 21.61 -10.93 35.14
N ALA A 343 22.90 -10.64 34.96
CA ALA A 343 23.43 -9.28 34.98
C ALA A 343 23.10 -8.52 33.70
N ALA A 344 23.19 -9.16 32.53
CA ALA A 344 22.79 -8.59 31.25
C ALA A 344 21.28 -8.29 31.23
N ILE A 345 20.45 -9.24 31.69
CA ILE A 345 19.01 -9.05 31.81
C ILE A 345 18.67 -7.90 32.76
N ALA A 346 19.33 -7.82 33.92
CA ALA A 346 19.11 -6.75 34.90
C ALA A 346 19.51 -5.36 34.36
N LYS A 347 20.57 -5.30 33.56
CA LYS A 347 21.00 -4.07 32.88
C LYS A 347 19.96 -3.60 31.87
N GLU A 348 19.47 -4.48 31.01
CA GLU A 348 18.45 -4.18 30.01
C GLU A 348 17.13 -3.74 30.69
N ALA A 349 16.67 -4.49 31.68
CA ALA A 349 15.46 -4.15 32.43
C ALA A 349 15.57 -2.83 33.24
N ALA A 350 16.78 -2.33 33.46
CA ALA A 350 16.98 -1.03 34.14
C ALA A 350 16.53 0.17 33.26
N GLU A 351 16.36 0.00 31.97
CA GLU A 351 15.85 1.03 31.04
C GLU A 351 14.32 1.18 31.11
N ALA A 352 13.61 0.13 31.54
CA ALA A 352 12.14 0.10 31.56
C ALA A 352 11.50 1.32 32.26
N PRO A 353 11.97 1.82 33.42
CA PRO A 353 11.41 3.03 34.05
C PRO A 353 11.44 4.27 33.19
N THR A 354 12.51 4.50 32.43
CA THR A 354 12.63 5.64 31.50
C THR A 354 11.62 5.52 30.37
N LEU A 355 11.55 4.35 29.75
CA LEU A 355 10.63 4.08 28.64
C LEU A 355 9.15 4.18 29.07
N VAL A 356 8.80 3.74 30.29
CA VAL A 356 7.44 3.92 30.83
C VAL A 356 7.05 5.38 30.90
N ARG A 357 7.94 6.25 31.40
CA ARG A 357 7.66 7.70 31.47
C ARG A 357 7.50 8.31 30.08
N GLU A 358 8.35 7.94 29.12
CA GLU A 358 8.24 8.38 27.72
C GLU A 358 6.88 7.97 27.11
N ILE A 359 6.50 6.70 27.25
CA ILE A 359 5.25 6.16 26.75
C ILE A 359 4.04 6.90 27.31
N LEU A 360 4.00 7.10 28.65
CA LEU A 360 2.90 7.79 29.31
C LEU A 360 2.81 9.27 28.91
N ASN A 361 3.95 9.92 28.70
CA ASN A 361 3.99 11.30 28.20
C ASN A 361 3.47 11.38 26.75
N GLU A 362 3.87 10.44 25.90
CA GLU A 362 3.46 10.39 24.50
C GLU A 362 1.93 10.23 24.35
N VAL A 363 1.31 9.38 25.18
CA VAL A 363 -0.15 9.18 25.18
C VAL A 363 -0.90 10.15 26.07
N LYS A 364 -0.21 11.11 26.73
CA LYS A 364 -0.79 12.09 27.66
C LYS A 364 -1.56 11.46 28.84
N ALA A 365 -1.11 10.30 29.31
CA ALA A 365 -1.70 9.56 30.45
C ALA A 365 -0.87 9.73 31.72
N ASN A 366 -0.35 10.94 32.00
CA ASN A 366 0.51 11.26 33.15
C ASN A 366 -0.15 12.19 34.17
N GLY A 367 -1.40 12.59 33.95
CA GLY A 367 -2.21 13.37 34.86
C GLY A 367 -2.64 12.59 36.11
N VAL A 368 -3.14 13.29 37.11
CA VAL A 368 -3.73 12.68 38.32
C VAL A 368 -5.06 12.02 37.93
N GLY A 369 -5.22 10.74 38.29
CA GLY A 369 -6.41 9.95 37.97
C GLY A 369 -6.43 9.36 36.55
N ASP A 370 -5.41 9.58 35.73
CA ASP A 370 -5.32 8.93 34.44
C ASP A 370 -5.03 7.43 34.59
N ASN A 371 -5.52 6.63 33.63
CA ASN A 371 -5.18 5.22 33.56
C ASN A 371 -3.74 5.07 33.02
N LYS A 372 -2.82 4.77 33.92
CA LYS A 372 -1.38 4.64 33.66
C LYS A 372 -0.95 3.19 33.36
N ASN A 373 -1.89 2.30 33.05
CA ASN A 373 -1.53 0.91 32.82
C ASN A 373 -0.67 0.72 31.58
N VAL A 374 0.38 -0.09 31.72
CA VAL A 374 1.33 -0.46 30.67
C VAL A 374 1.36 -1.98 30.58
N LEU A 375 1.05 -2.50 29.40
CA LEU A 375 1.18 -3.93 29.09
C LEU A 375 2.67 -4.24 28.87
N VAL A 376 3.09 -5.40 29.38
CA VAL A 376 4.44 -5.97 29.17
C VAL A 376 4.29 -7.26 28.39
N GLU A 377 4.62 -7.26 27.12
CA GLU A 377 4.36 -8.36 26.20
C GLU A 377 5.63 -8.88 25.52
N LEU A 378 5.63 -10.15 25.16
CA LEU A 378 6.63 -10.71 24.27
C LEU A 378 6.56 -10.02 22.91
N ASN A 379 7.70 -9.57 22.38
CA ASN A 379 7.74 -9.06 21.01
C ASN A 379 7.86 -10.23 20.04
N ILE A 380 6.92 -10.32 19.11
CA ILE A 380 6.98 -11.28 18.01
C ILE A 380 7.77 -10.63 16.87
N GLU A 381 8.86 -11.30 16.41
CA GLU A 381 9.84 -10.66 15.53
C GLU A 381 9.47 -10.74 14.03
N GLN A 382 9.04 -11.91 13.59
CA GLN A 382 8.62 -12.13 12.20
C GLN A 382 7.10 -12.12 12.12
N THR A 383 6.54 -10.94 11.93
CA THR A 383 5.10 -10.76 12.02
C THR A 383 4.48 -10.48 10.67
N ARG A 384 3.46 -11.25 10.32
CA ARG A 384 2.44 -10.83 9.35
C ARG A 384 1.27 -10.22 10.11
N HIS A 385 0.64 -9.23 9.53
CA HIS A 385 -0.57 -8.62 10.05
C HIS A 385 -1.77 -9.16 9.30
N ASN A 386 -2.44 -10.11 9.90
CA ASN A 386 -3.66 -10.71 9.36
C ASN A 386 -4.87 -10.34 10.21
N GLU A 387 -6.00 -10.22 9.57
CA GLU A 387 -7.23 -9.84 10.25
C GLU A 387 -8.44 -10.64 9.73
N ILE A 388 -9.47 -10.80 10.57
CA ILE A 388 -10.73 -11.45 10.21
C ILE A 388 -11.87 -10.44 10.23
N GLN A 389 -12.63 -10.37 9.14
CA GLN A 389 -13.84 -9.59 9.09
C GLN A 389 -14.96 -10.33 9.85
N LEU A 390 -15.53 -9.68 10.84
CA LEU A 390 -16.66 -10.18 11.61
C LEU A 390 -17.93 -9.38 11.32
N ILE A 391 -19.05 -10.06 11.43
CA ILE A 391 -20.37 -9.47 11.50
C ILE A 391 -21.25 -10.23 12.48
N GLY A 392 -22.05 -9.51 13.28
CA GLY A 392 -22.93 -10.13 14.27
C GLY A 392 -24.19 -9.30 14.54
N ASN A 393 -25.14 -9.87 15.27
CA ASN A 393 -26.37 -9.19 15.69
C ASN A 393 -26.58 -9.17 17.20
N GLY A 394 -25.53 -9.54 17.97
CA GLY A 394 -25.61 -9.73 19.42
C GLY A 394 -25.95 -11.16 19.87
N VAL A 395 -26.55 -11.99 18.99
CA VAL A 395 -26.93 -13.38 19.27
C VAL A 395 -26.08 -14.38 18.46
N TRP A 396 -25.74 -14.03 17.25
CA TRP A 396 -24.83 -14.79 16.38
C TRP A 396 -23.67 -13.91 15.92
N CYS A 397 -22.54 -14.55 15.61
CA CYS A 397 -21.38 -13.94 14.99
C CYS A 397 -20.91 -14.83 13.83
N LEU A 398 -20.44 -14.21 12.75
CA LEU A 398 -19.96 -14.88 11.54
C LEU A 398 -18.65 -14.25 11.07
N ALA A 399 -17.66 -15.09 10.78
CA ALA A 399 -16.40 -14.70 10.14
C ALA A 399 -16.55 -14.74 8.61
N LEU A 400 -16.04 -13.72 7.95
CA LEU A 400 -16.10 -13.54 6.49
C LEU A 400 -14.71 -13.63 5.83
N GLY A 401 -13.87 -14.57 6.31
CA GLY A 401 -12.51 -14.74 5.83
C GLY A 401 -11.55 -13.68 6.33
N GLY A 402 -10.31 -13.79 5.89
CA GLY A 402 -9.22 -12.93 6.34
C GLY A 402 -8.71 -11.97 5.28
N ARG A 403 -7.91 -11.02 5.73
CA ARG A 403 -7.07 -10.14 4.93
C ARG A 403 -5.64 -10.18 5.46
N ASP A 404 -4.65 -10.20 4.57
CA ASP A 404 -3.25 -9.97 4.90
C ASP A 404 -2.93 -8.49 4.63
N CYS A 405 -2.60 -7.77 5.69
CA CYS A 405 -2.28 -6.35 5.73
C CYS A 405 -0.81 -6.09 6.08
N SER A 406 0.08 -7.06 5.81
CA SER A 406 1.49 -7.00 6.19
C SER A 406 2.28 -5.95 5.43
N LEU A 407 1.87 -5.61 4.21
CA LEU A 407 2.50 -4.57 3.41
C LEU A 407 2.07 -3.19 3.88
N GLN A 408 2.85 -2.64 4.80
CA GLN A 408 2.55 -1.35 5.46
C GLN A 408 3.81 -0.52 5.64
N MET A 409 3.64 0.80 5.72
CA MET A 409 4.70 1.78 5.99
C MET A 409 4.15 2.89 6.89
N HIS A 410 4.90 3.29 7.90
CA HIS A 410 4.47 4.33 8.85
C HIS A 410 3.07 4.03 9.44
N GLU A 411 2.81 2.75 9.75
CA GLU A 411 1.53 2.25 10.29
C GLU A 411 0.32 2.43 9.36
N GLN A 412 0.57 2.77 8.10
CA GLN A 412 -0.43 2.80 7.05
C GLN A 412 -0.32 1.55 6.19
N LYS A 413 -1.42 0.85 6.03
CA LYS A 413 -1.55 -0.28 5.10
C LYS A 413 -1.38 0.26 3.67
N LEU A 414 -0.67 -0.47 2.82
CA LEU A 414 -0.38 -0.09 1.43
C LEU A 414 -1.09 -1.01 0.43
N LEU A 415 -0.97 -2.32 0.67
CA LEU A 415 -1.58 -3.35 -0.15
C LEU A 415 -2.21 -4.39 0.80
N GLU A 416 -3.50 -4.61 0.65
CA GLU A 416 -4.27 -5.58 1.42
C GLU A 416 -4.76 -6.70 0.49
N VAL A 417 -4.56 -7.93 0.92
CA VAL A 417 -4.87 -9.11 0.11
C VAL A 417 -5.80 -10.03 0.86
N SER A 418 -6.83 -10.52 0.19
CA SER A 418 -7.75 -11.50 0.79
C SER A 418 -7.03 -12.80 1.13
N VAL A 419 -7.38 -13.37 2.29
CA VAL A 419 -6.99 -14.71 2.72
C VAL A 419 -8.26 -15.51 2.87
N THR A 420 -8.58 -16.32 1.85
CA THR A 420 -9.80 -17.11 1.78
C THR A 420 -9.49 -18.60 1.80
N LYS A 421 -10.40 -19.39 2.37
CA LYS A 421 -10.28 -20.85 2.37
C LYS A 421 -10.23 -21.41 0.96
N GLU A 422 -11.06 -20.85 0.09
CA GLU A 422 -11.19 -21.26 -1.32
C GLU A 422 -9.91 -20.95 -2.09
N GLY A 423 -9.36 -19.75 -1.94
CA GLY A 423 -8.12 -19.32 -2.58
C GLY A 423 -6.90 -20.15 -2.13
N LEU A 424 -6.78 -20.40 -0.81
CA LEU A 424 -5.72 -21.25 -0.27
C LEU A 424 -5.85 -22.70 -0.76
N THR A 425 -7.07 -23.27 -0.78
CA THR A 425 -7.31 -24.64 -1.27
C THR A 425 -6.92 -24.76 -2.75
N ALA A 426 -7.29 -23.80 -3.59
CA ALA A 426 -6.92 -23.78 -5.00
C ALA A 426 -5.40 -23.64 -5.19
N ALA A 427 -4.74 -22.79 -4.37
CA ALA A 427 -3.29 -22.63 -4.41
C ALA A 427 -2.56 -23.92 -4.00
N ILE A 428 -3.04 -24.63 -2.95
CA ILE A 428 -2.52 -25.95 -2.54
C ILE A 428 -2.62 -26.97 -3.66
N ALA A 429 -3.78 -27.05 -4.34
CA ALA A 429 -3.97 -27.97 -5.45
C ALA A 429 -2.96 -27.70 -6.59
N ARG A 430 -2.81 -26.42 -6.98
CA ARG A 430 -1.84 -25.99 -7.99
C ARG A 430 -0.39 -26.30 -7.61
N ALA A 431 -0.01 -26.05 -6.33
CA ALA A 431 1.33 -26.35 -5.85
C ALA A 431 1.64 -27.86 -5.90
N ARG A 432 0.64 -28.72 -5.61
CA ARG A 432 0.74 -30.18 -5.74
C ARG A 432 0.91 -30.62 -7.20
N GLU A 433 0.14 -30.05 -8.12
CA GLU A 433 0.24 -30.33 -9.56
C GLU A 433 1.62 -29.96 -10.12
N ASN A 434 2.27 -28.93 -9.55
CA ASN A 434 3.59 -28.46 -9.96
C ASN A 434 4.75 -29.08 -9.14
N ASP A 435 4.50 -30.13 -8.36
CA ASP A 435 5.48 -30.84 -7.51
C ASP A 435 6.29 -29.92 -6.58
N LYS A 436 5.60 -29.03 -5.85
CA LYS A 436 6.19 -28.05 -4.93
C LYS A 436 5.85 -28.37 -3.46
N PRO A 437 6.48 -29.35 -2.84
CA PRO A 437 6.08 -29.84 -1.53
C PRO A 437 6.25 -28.83 -0.39
N LEU A 438 7.25 -27.93 -0.44
CA LEU A 438 7.45 -26.90 0.57
C LEU A 438 6.37 -25.80 0.47
N GLU A 439 6.01 -25.39 -0.74
CA GLU A 439 4.89 -24.46 -0.97
C GLU A 439 3.56 -25.06 -0.48
N VAL A 440 3.30 -26.34 -0.76
CA VAL A 440 2.12 -27.07 -0.23
C VAL A 440 2.06 -27.00 1.28
N LYS A 441 3.14 -27.36 1.96
CA LYS A 441 3.21 -27.32 3.43
C LYS A 441 2.97 -25.93 4.00
N ALA A 442 3.54 -24.91 3.37
CA ALA A 442 3.39 -23.52 3.78
C ALA A 442 1.93 -23.03 3.65
N LEU A 443 1.26 -23.39 2.54
CA LEU A 443 -0.14 -23.04 2.29
C LEU A 443 -1.12 -23.83 3.18
N GLU A 444 -0.83 -25.10 3.46
CA GLU A 444 -1.61 -25.91 4.42
C GLU A 444 -1.52 -25.33 5.84
N SER A 445 -0.35 -24.81 6.23
CA SER A 445 -0.17 -24.09 7.49
C SER A 445 -1.03 -22.83 7.54
N ASP A 446 -1.04 -22.01 6.46
CA ASP A 446 -1.88 -20.81 6.41
C ASP A 446 -3.37 -21.13 6.46
N LEU A 447 -3.80 -22.21 5.78
CA LEU A 447 -5.19 -22.67 5.84
C LEU A 447 -5.61 -23.06 7.26
N MET A 448 -4.73 -23.75 7.99
CA MET A 448 -4.96 -24.12 9.39
C MET A 448 -5.00 -22.89 10.31
N VAL A 449 -4.09 -21.93 10.11
CA VAL A 449 -4.06 -20.67 10.89
C VAL A 449 -5.34 -19.87 10.63
N LEU A 450 -5.76 -19.73 9.36
CA LEU A 450 -7.01 -19.05 9.00
C LEU A 450 -8.22 -19.69 9.71
N GLY A 451 -8.33 -21.02 9.68
CA GLY A 451 -9.43 -21.73 10.33
C GLY A 451 -9.49 -21.45 11.84
N ARG A 452 -8.35 -21.48 12.52
CA ARG A 452 -8.27 -21.15 13.95
C ARG A 452 -8.63 -19.67 14.23
N MET A 453 -8.15 -18.76 13.40
CA MET A 453 -8.48 -17.34 13.53
C MET A 453 -9.99 -17.10 13.36
N GLU A 454 -10.63 -17.71 12.35
CA GLU A 454 -12.08 -17.60 12.14
C GLU A 454 -12.85 -18.15 13.38
N GLU A 455 -12.52 -19.33 13.88
CA GLU A 455 -13.18 -19.93 15.06
C GLU A 455 -13.00 -19.08 16.33
N GLU A 456 -11.79 -18.62 16.60
CA GLU A 456 -11.48 -17.81 17.78
C GLU A 456 -12.14 -16.43 17.72
N SER A 457 -12.16 -15.81 16.56
CA SER A 457 -12.82 -14.51 16.35
C SER A 457 -14.34 -14.58 16.48
N GLU A 458 -14.99 -15.68 16.00
CA GLU A 458 -16.43 -15.90 16.24
C GLU A 458 -16.75 -16.10 17.74
N ARG A 459 -15.94 -16.90 18.46
CA ARG A 459 -16.10 -17.07 19.91
C ARG A 459 -15.94 -15.75 20.66
N PHE A 460 -14.94 -14.96 20.30
CA PHE A 460 -14.75 -13.62 20.87
C PHE A 460 -15.94 -12.70 20.58
N GLY A 461 -16.39 -12.64 19.32
CA GLY A 461 -17.53 -11.83 18.91
C GLY A 461 -18.82 -12.17 19.67
N LEU A 462 -19.07 -13.47 19.90
CA LEU A 462 -20.20 -13.91 20.72
C LEU A 462 -20.05 -13.47 22.18
N ALA A 463 -18.84 -13.57 22.76
CA ALA A 463 -18.58 -13.21 24.15
C ALA A 463 -18.80 -11.71 24.45
N VAL A 464 -18.46 -10.84 23.50
CA VAL A 464 -18.68 -9.37 23.61
C VAL A 464 -20.06 -8.94 23.11
N GLY A 465 -20.90 -9.88 22.65
CA GLY A 465 -22.22 -9.56 22.10
C GLY A 465 -22.15 -8.70 20.84
N LEU A 466 -21.21 -9.01 19.95
CA LEU A 466 -20.98 -8.24 18.71
C LEU A 466 -22.26 -8.10 17.89
N ASP A 467 -22.67 -6.86 17.60
CA ASP A 467 -23.98 -6.54 17.03
C ASP A 467 -23.93 -5.70 15.73
N SER A 468 -22.76 -5.63 15.11
CA SER A 468 -22.53 -5.02 13.79
C SER A 468 -21.25 -5.55 13.16
N ALA A 469 -20.73 -4.85 12.15
CA ALA A 469 -19.44 -5.17 11.53
C ALA A 469 -18.28 -4.74 12.43
N SER A 470 -17.28 -5.61 12.55
CA SER A 470 -16.02 -5.37 13.27
C SER A 470 -14.89 -6.17 12.62
N THR A 471 -13.65 -5.82 12.94
CA THR A 471 -12.48 -6.54 12.44
C THR A 471 -11.62 -7.00 13.60
N PHE A 472 -11.30 -8.30 13.61
CA PHE A 472 -10.45 -8.97 14.60
C PHE A 472 -9.03 -9.05 14.06
N GLU A 473 -8.11 -8.24 14.60
CA GLU A 473 -6.72 -8.14 14.12
C GLU A 473 -5.80 -9.09 14.88
N CYS A 474 -4.92 -9.75 14.13
CA CYS A 474 -3.94 -10.70 14.62
C CYS A 474 -2.54 -10.47 14.09
N ILE A 475 -1.56 -10.81 14.92
CA ILE A 475 -0.19 -11.05 14.48
C ILE A 475 -0.06 -12.53 14.15
N VAL A 476 0.46 -12.87 12.97
CA VAL A 476 0.74 -14.24 12.56
C VAL A 476 2.26 -14.43 12.48
N ASP A 477 2.77 -15.44 13.17
CA ASP A 477 4.15 -15.90 13.12
C ASP A 477 4.16 -17.39 12.72
N ARG A 478 4.47 -17.64 11.46
CA ARG A 478 4.46 -18.99 10.85
C ARG A 478 3.11 -19.70 11.03
N ASP A 479 3.06 -20.73 11.91
CA ASP A 479 1.90 -21.58 12.20
C ASP A 479 1.08 -21.11 13.41
N ARG A 480 1.39 -19.93 13.96
CA ARG A 480 0.75 -19.35 15.15
C ARG A 480 0.16 -17.99 14.86
N HIS A 481 -0.91 -17.68 15.54
CA HIS A 481 -1.48 -16.34 15.55
C HIS A 481 -1.69 -15.87 16.98
N TYR A 482 -1.75 -14.56 17.14
CA TYR A 482 -1.96 -13.89 18.42
C TYR A 482 -2.90 -12.72 18.21
N PHE A 483 -3.97 -12.69 18.98
CA PHE A 483 -4.90 -11.58 19.03
C PHE A 483 -4.18 -10.27 19.36
N MET A 484 -4.49 -9.23 18.64
CA MET A 484 -3.91 -7.90 18.82
C MET A 484 -4.95 -6.90 19.34
N GLU A 485 -6.03 -6.73 18.61
CA GLU A 485 -7.14 -5.84 18.96
C GLU A 485 -8.38 -6.12 18.10
N VAL A 486 -9.49 -5.50 18.46
CA VAL A 486 -10.69 -5.45 17.61
C VAL A 486 -11.00 -4.01 17.25
N ASN A 487 -11.18 -3.77 15.97
CA ASN A 487 -11.74 -2.50 15.50
C ASN A 487 -13.25 -2.64 15.45
N THR A 488 -13.95 -1.95 16.36
CA THR A 488 -15.41 -1.99 16.50
C THR A 488 -16.10 -1.05 15.50
N ARG A 489 -15.72 -1.14 14.25
CA ARG A 489 -16.20 -0.34 13.13
C ARG A 489 -15.95 -1.02 11.80
N ILE A 490 -16.49 -0.49 10.74
CA ILE A 490 -16.06 -0.83 9.38
C ILE A 490 -14.65 -0.29 9.13
N GLN A 491 -13.83 -1.02 8.40
CA GLN A 491 -12.48 -0.60 8.02
C GLN A 491 -12.42 -0.11 6.57
N VAL A 492 -11.35 0.59 6.20
CA VAL A 492 -11.11 1.11 4.84
C VAL A 492 -11.14 -0.02 3.83
N GLU A 493 -10.47 -1.12 4.15
CA GLU A 493 -10.25 -2.32 3.32
C GLU A 493 -11.40 -3.35 3.34
N HIS A 494 -12.56 -3.02 3.88
CA HIS A 494 -13.71 -3.95 3.98
C HIS A 494 -14.14 -4.53 2.62
N ARG A 495 -13.96 -3.77 1.54
CA ARG A 495 -14.30 -4.21 0.18
C ARG A 495 -13.51 -5.42 -0.29
N VAL A 496 -12.31 -5.63 0.21
CA VAL A 496 -11.52 -6.85 -0.05
C VAL A 496 -12.34 -8.10 0.34
N THR A 497 -13.01 -8.05 1.48
CA THR A 497 -13.91 -9.12 1.93
C THR A 497 -15.20 -9.20 1.11
N GLU A 498 -15.86 -8.08 0.83
CA GLU A 498 -17.11 -8.02 0.08
C GLU A 498 -16.98 -8.54 -1.36
N LEU A 499 -15.79 -8.41 -1.97
CA LEU A 499 -15.52 -8.99 -3.27
C LEU A 499 -15.40 -10.52 -3.21
N CYS A 500 -14.96 -11.09 -2.08
CA CYS A 500 -14.83 -12.53 -1.89
C CYS A 500 -16.11 -13.20 -1.40
N TYR A 501 -16.89 -12.52 -0.55
CA TYR A 501 -18.05 -13.11 0.11
C TYR A 501 -19.27 -12.21 0.09
N SER A 502 -20.45 -12.83 0.13
CA SER A 502 -21.74 -12.20 0.38
C SER A 502 -22.48 -12.93 1.51
N LEU A 503 -23.49 -12.28 2.08
CA LEU A 503 -24.32 -12.79 3.15
C LEU A 503 -25.68 -13.21 2.57
N LYS A 504 -26.05 -14.48 2.70
CA LYS A 504 -27.37 -14.98 2.31
C LYS A 504 -28.23 -15.22 3.55
N PHE A 505 -29.24 -14.37 3.73
CA PHE A 505 -30.23 -14.52 4.78
C PHE A 505 -31.38 -15.38 4.29
N VAL A 506 -31.63 -16.49 4.96
CA VAL A 506 -32.65 -17.48 4.59
C VAL A 506 -33.78 -17.45 5.63
N ASN A 507 -35.01 -17.48 5.17
CA ASN A 507 -36.18 -17.58 6.05
C ASN A 507 -36.13 -18.92 6.80
N PRO A 508 -36.09 -18.92 8.17
CA PRO A 508 -36.04 -20.16 8.95
C PRO A 508 -37.24 -21.08 8.70
N ASP A 509 -38.39 -20.52 8.36
CA ASP A 509 -39.63 -21.24 8.13
C ASP A 509 -39.82 -21.66 6.68
N ASN A 510 -39.12 -21.07 5.73
CA ASN A 510 -39.20 -21.36 4.29
C ASN A 510 -37.90 -21.11 3.56
N ALA A 511 -37.08 -22.12 3.39
CA ALA A 511 -35.77 -22.04 2.74
C ALA A 511 -35.83 -21.52 1.28
N GLY A 512 -36.99 -21.49 0.63
CA GLY A 512 -37.18 -20.90 -0.71
C GLY A 512 -37.21 -19.36 -0.68
N GLU A 513 -37.36 -18.74 0.49
CA GLU A 513 -37.35 -17.28 0.66
C GLU A 513 -36.01 -16.85 1.26
N PHE A 514 -35.27 -16.10 0.49
CA PHE A 514 -33.96 -15.55 0.94
C PHE A 514 -33.67 -14.23 0.23
N PHE A 515 -32.71 -13.50 0.78
CA PHE A 515 -32.07 -12.35 0.13
C PHE A 515 -30.59 -12.36 0.36
N VAL A 516 -29.84 -11.72 -0.54
CA VAL A 516 -28.36 -11.68 -0.52
C VAL A 516 -27.92 -10.25 -0.32
N VAL A 517 -26.99 -10.06 0.60
CA VAL A 517 -26.35 -8.79 0.93
C VAL A 517 -24.88 -8.88 0.54
N GLU A 518 -24.44 -7.96 -0.31
CA GLU A 518 -23.09 -7.93 -0.85
C GLU A 518 -22.24 -6.77 -0.31
N SER A 519 -22.83 -5.87 0.49
CA SER A 519 -22.13 -4.74 1.10
C SER A 519 -22.26 -4.77 2.62
N LEU A 520 -21.15 -4.56 3.31
CA LEU A 520 -21.16 -4.44 4.78
C LEU A 520 -21.89 -3.18 5.25
N VAL A 521 -21.86 -2.09 4.48
CA VAL A 521 -22.65 -0.89 4.78
C VAL A 521 -24.16 -1.19 4.74
N GLU A 522 -24.60 -1.96 3.74
CA GLU A 522 -25.97 -2.47 3.66
C GLU A 522 -26.30 -3.37 4.86
N ALA A 523 -25.42 -4.32 5.18
CA ALA A 523 -25.58 -5.20 6.34
C ALA A 523 -25.68 -4.43 7.66
N MET A 524 -24.84 -3.42 7.86
CA MET A 524 -24.88 -2.55 9.05
C MET A 524 -26.20 -1.79 9.17
N ALA A 525 -26.75 -1.27 8.06
CA ALA A 525 -28.07 -0.61 8.06
C ALA A 525 -29.19 -1.59 8.39
N LEU A 526 -29.15 -2.81 7.83
CA LEU A 526 -30.11 -3.88 8.16
C LEU A 526 -30.05 -4.27 9.64
N LEU A 527 -28.85 -4.42 10.19
CA LEU A 527 -28.63 -4.73 11.61
C LEU A 527 -29.14 -3.61 12.52
N ALA A 528 -28.83 -2.35 12.21
CA ALA A 528 -29.33 -1.21 12.99
C ALA A 528 -30.87 -1.09 13.00
N ARG A 529 -31.52 -1.54 11.91
CA ARG A 529 -32.99 -1.46 11.79
C ARG A 529 -33.69 -2.71 12.31
N HIS A 530 -33.16 -3.91 12.06
CA HIS A 530 -33.85 -5.18 12.26
C HIS A 530 -33.19 -6.13 13.25
N LYS A 531 -31.95 -5.90 13.64
CA LYS A 531 -31.11 -6.60 14.62
C LYS A 531 -31.54 -8.06 14.92
N GLU A 532 -32.29 -8.26 15.98
CA GLU A 532 -32.70 -9.59 16.48
C GLU A 532 -33.57 -10.40 15.52
N ARG A 533 -34.25 -9.73 14.58
CA ARG A 533 -35.06 -10.39 13.57
C ARG A 533 -34.27 -11.04 12.44
N LEU A 534 -33.02 -10.65 12.27
CA LEU A 534 -32.15 -11.19 11.22
C LEU A 534 -31.62 -12.56 11.64
N PRO A 535 -31.89 -13.65 10.90
CA PRO A 535 -31.30 -14.96 11.16
C PRO A 535 -29.79 -14.91 10.91
N LYS A 536 -29.03 -15.90 11.44
CA LYS A 536 -27.60 -16.05 11.09
C LYS A 536 -27.49 -16.31 9.58
N PRO A 537 -26.77 -15.48 8.82
CA PRO A 537 -26.64 -15.67 7.38
C PRO A 537 -25.69 -16.79 7.02
N GLU A 538 -25.88 -17.35 5.82
CA GLU A 538 -24.88 -18.20 5.17
C GLU A 538 -23.82 -17.31 4.47
N ARG A 539 -22.54 -17.69 4.62
CA ARG A 539 -21.43 -17.11 3.85
C ARG A 539 -21.43 -17.71 2.44
N VAL A 540 -21.58 -16.87 1.41
CA VAL A 540 -21.60 -17.31 0.02
C VAL A 540 -20.36 -16.77 -0.70
N VAL A 541 -19.61 -17.67 -1.34
CA VAL A 541 -18.39 -17.32 -2.09
C VAL A 541 -18.75 -16.60 -3.38
N ARG A 542 -18.08 -15.52 -3.66
CA ARG A 542 -18.18 -14.74 -4.92
C ARG A 542 -16.93 -14.89 -5.77
N TYR A 543 -15.78 -14.56 -5.23
CA TYR A 543 -14.46 -14.70 -5.85
C TYR A 543 -13.48 -15.30 -4.85
N ALA A 544 -12.51 -16.06 -5.35
CA ALA A 544 -11.52 -16.69 -4.49
C ALA A 544 -10.43 -15.72 -3.99
N ALA A 545 -10.24 -14.61 -4.67
CA ALA A 545 -9.23 -13.61 -4.30
C ALA A 545 -9.67 -12.18 -4.64
N SER A 546 -9.12 -11.24 -3.85
CA SER A 546 -9.27 -9.81 -4.02
C SER A 546 -8.01 -9.10 -3.49
N VAL A 547 -7.68 -7.97 -4.10
CA VAL A 547 -6.55 -7.11 -3.70
C VAL A 547 -7.02 -5.66 -3.68
N GLU A 548 -6.62 -4.93 -2.63
CA GLU A 548 -6.77 -3.48 -2.53
C GLU A 548 -5.39 -2.83 -2.48
N ALA A 549 -5.16 -1.80 -3.29
CA ALA A 549 -4.01 -0.93 -3.19
C ALA A 549 -4.45 0.48 -2.79
N ARG A 550 -3.88 1.02 -1.71
CA ARG A 550 -4.18 2.37 -1.25
C ARG A 550 -3.36 3.39 -2.02
N LEU A 551 -4.04 4.15 -2.87
CA LEU A 551 -3.42 5.28 -3.56
C LEU A 551 -3.33 6.47 -2.59
N ASN A 552 -2.12 6.72 -2.11
CA ASN A 552 -1.82 7.74 -1.12
C ASN A 552 -1.04 8.92 -1.73
N ALA A 553 -1.26 10.10 -1.17
CA ALA A 553 -0.39 11.25 -1.40
C ALA A 553 0.92 11.07 -0.63
N THR A 554 1.94 10.54 -1.27
CA THR A 554 3.27 10.30 -0.71
C THR A 554 4.35 10.61 -1.71
N ASP A 555 5.55 10.89 -1.23
CA ASP A 555 6.74 10.95 -2.09
C ASP A 555 7.25 9.54 -2.44
N ALA A 556 8.32 9.46 -3.23
CA ALA A 556 8.89 8.18 -3.68
C ALA A 556 9.50 7.32 -2.56
N SER A 557 9.62 7.83 -1.34
CA SER A 557 10.03 7.09 -0.14
C SER A 557 8.85 6.69 0.75
N LEU A 558 7.63 6.87 0.27
CA LEU A 558 6.36 6.69 0.99
C LEU A 558 6.17 7.61 2.20
N SER A 559 6.95 8.68 2.30
CA SER A 559 6.68 9.71 3.30
C SER A 559 5.46 10.54 2.86
N PRO A 560 4.53 10.86 3.78
CA PRO A 560 3.34 11.63 3.44
C PRO A 560 3.68 12.96 2.76
N HIS A 561 2.92 13.30 1.72
CA HIS A 561 3.04 14.54 0.98
C HIS A 561 1.73 15.32 1.07
N ALA A 562 1.74 16.48 1.71
CA ALA A 562 0.58 17.34 1.80
C ALA A 562 0.61 18.41 0.71
N GLY A 563 -0.55 18.73 0.18
CA GLY A 563 -0.69 19.69 -0.90
C GLY A 563 -0.71 19.04 -2.29
N GLY A 564 -0.51 19.85 -3.31
CA GLY A 564 -0.67 19.43 -4.67
C GLY A 564 -2.11 19.53 -5.19
N MET A 565 -2.24 19.60 -6.48
CA MET A 565 -3.53 19.77 -7.16
C MET A 565 -3.69 18.69 -8.22
N ILE A 566 -4.69 17.83 -8.07
CA ILE A 566 -5.10 16.91 -9.12
C ILE A 566 -5.79 17.72 -10.22
N ARG A 567 -5.23 17.68 -11.42
CA ARG A 567 -5.76 18.40 -12.59
C ARG A 567 -6.35 17.48 -13.64
N TYR A 568 -5.98 16.22 -13.59
CA TYR A 568 -6.44 15.19 -14.51
C TYR A 568 -6.40 13.83 -13.83
N TRP A 569 -7.44 13.06 -14.01
CA TRP A 569 -7.54 11.65 -13.67
C TRP A 569 -8.13 10.91 -14.87
N SER A 570 -7.45 9.83 -15.28
CA SER A 570 -7.97 8.98 -16.35
C SER A 570 -9.29 8.34 -15.94
N LYS A 571 -10.09 8.01 -16.92
CA LYS A 571 -11.29 7.20 -16.69
C LYS A 571 -10.86 5.87 -16.04
N PRO A 572 -11.60 5.39 -15.02
CA PRO A 572 -11.34 4.09 -14.43
C PRO A 572 -11.48 3.00 -15.48
N ILE A 573 -10.61 2.01 -15.38
CA ILE A 573 -10.72 0.79 -16.15
C ILE A 573 -11.50 -0.26 -15.35
N ASP A 574 -11.70 -1.46 -15.91
CA ASP A 574 -12.50 -2.55 -15.34
C ASP A 574 -11.91 -3.11 -14.03
N GLY A 575 -11.83 -2.25 -13.07
CA GLY A 575 -11.50 -2.42 -11.68
C GLY A 575 -12.36 -1.49 -10.88
N GLU A 576 -12.40 -1.63 -9.58
CA GLU A 576 -13.10 -0.70 -8.71
C GLU A 576 -12.10 0.35 -8.22
N ILE A 577 -12.31 1.61 -8.60
CA ILE A 577 -11.60 2.75 -8.04
C ILE A 577 -12.57 3.50 -7.12
N ARG A 578 -12.23 3.55 -5.84
CA ARG A 578 -12.98 4.26 -4.81
C ARG A 578 -12.17 5.47 -4.40
N ASP A 579 -12.51 6.60 -4.98
CA ASP A 579 -11.82 7.85 -4.74
C ASP A 579 -12.35 8.58 -3.49
N ASP A 580 -11.50 9.41 -2.92
CA ASP A 580 -11.90 10.30 -1.85
C ASP A 580 -12.78 11.42 -2.44
N GLN A 581 -13.98 11.60 -1.90
CA GLN A 581 -14.89 12.71 -2.20
C GLN A 581 -15.32 12.85 -3.67
N GLY A 582 -15.30 11.75 -4.44
CA GLY A 582 -15.72 11.77 -5.82
C GLY A 582 -14.76 12.50 -6.76
N ILE A 583 -13.44 12.41 -6.51
CA ILE A 583 -12.40 13.09 -7.30
C ILE A 583 -12.47 12.72 -8.78
N SER A 584 -12.81 11.47 -9.10
CA SER A 584 -12.95 10.99 -10.47
C SER A 584 -14.22 11.49 -11.18
N MET A 585 -15.15 12.10 -10.45
CA MET A 585 -16.41 12.60 -11.01
C MET A 585 -16.20 13.91 -11.75
N VAL A 586 -16.93 14.08 -12.84
CA VAL A 586 -17.07 15.37 -13.49
C VAL A 586 -18.04 16.28 -12.72
N ASN A 587 -17.86 17.59 -12.85
CA ASN A 587 -18.83 18.55 -12.32
C ASN A 587 -20.19 18.29 -12.98
N PRO A 588 -21.24 17.98 -12.23
CA PRO A 588 -22.55 17.66 -12.81
C PRO A 588 -23.19 18.85 -13.56
N ASP A 589 -22.81 20.10 -13.23
CA ASP A 589 -23.34 21.31 -13.87
C ASP A 589 -22.66 21.63 -15.20
N THR A 590 -21.36 21.31 -15.34
CA THR A 590 -20.55 21.70 -16.49
C THR A 590 -20.03 20.54 -17.33
N GLY A 591 -20.12 19.31 -16.82
CA GLY A 591 -19.56 18.12 -17.45
C GLY A 591 -18.01 18.11 -17.52
N LEU A 592 -17.34 19.02 -16.81
CA LEU A 592 -15.88 19.15 -16.82
C LEU A 592 -15.28 18.53 -15.54
N PHE A 593 -14.06 18.00 -15.66
CA PHE A 593 -13.29 17.53 -14.52
C PHE A 593 -13.01 18.68 -13.54
N ILE A 594 -13.27 18.42 -12.25
CA ILE A 594 -13.02 19.39 -11.19
C ILE A 594 -11.59 19.22 -10.69
N LYS A 595 -10.81 20.31 -10.71
CA LYS A 595 -9.50 20.35 -10.07
C LYS A 595 -9.65 20.12 -8.58
N TYR A 596 -8.87 19.20 -8.03
CA TYR A 596 -8.93 18.79 -6.64
C TYR A 596 -7.61 19.08 -5.93
N LYS A 597 -7.66 19.80 -4.81
CA LYS A 597 -6.51 20.04 -3.95
C LYS A 597 -6.42 18.94 -2.90
N VAL A 598 -5.28 18.24 -2.85
CA VAL A 598 -5.03 17.19 -1.85
C VAL A 598 -4.98 17.83 -0.46
N ALA A 599 -5.85 17.38 0.44
CA ALA A 599 -5.92 17.89 1.81
C ALA A 599 -4.78 17.34 2.67
N GLY A 600 -4.16 18.19 3.49
CA GLY A 600 -3.09 17.82 4.42
C GLY A 600 -3.54 17.56 5.86
N ALA A 601 -4.84 17.71 6.16
CA ALA A 601 -5.32 17.77 7.55
C ALA A 601 -5.62 16.40 8.20
N TYR A 602 -5.83 15.34 7.40
CA TYR A 602 -6.27 14.05 7.93
C TYR A 602 -5.31 12.92 7.55
N ASP A 603 -5.65 12.09 6.56
CA ASP A 603 -4.81 11.01 6.05
C ASP A 603 -4.36 11.27 4.60
N SER A 604 -3.41 10.45 4.12
CA SER A 604 -2.85 10.57 2.77
C SER A 604 -3.71 9.91 1.70
N ASN A 605 -4.79 9.24 2.05
CA ASN A 605 -5.57 8.44 1.13
C ASN A 605 -6.29 9.31 0.09
N ILE A 606 -5.98 9.08 -1.19
CA ILE A 606 -6.63 9.72 -2.34
C ILE A 606 -7.71 8.80 -2.89
N ALA A 607 -7.40 7.50 -3.03
CA ALA A 607 -8.31 6.50 -3.55
C ALA A 607 -7.91 5.09 -3.14
N LEU A 608 -8.85 4.16 -3.30
CA LEU A 608 -8.66 2.73 -3.15
C LEU A 608 -8.80 2.09 -4.53
N LEU A 609 -7.79 1.34 -4.95
CA LEU A 609 -7.82 0.54 -6.18
C LEU A 609 -8.12 -0.90 -5.79
N LEU A 610 -9.19 -1.47 -6.31
CA LEU A 610 -9.66 -2.80 -5.94
C LEU A 610 -9.77 -3.69 -7.17
N THR A 611 -9.34 -4.93 -7.01
CA THR A 611 -9.52 -5.97 -8.02
C THR A 611 -9.97 -7.27 -7.39
N LYS A 612 -10.61 -8.10 -8.19
CA LYS A 612 -11.09 -9.44 -7.84
C LYS A 612 -10.55 -10.45 -8.84
N GLY A 613 -10.41 -11.70 -8.45
CA GLY A 613 -9.89 -12.74 -9.31
C GLY A 613 -10.43 -14.13 -8.96
N GLU A 614 -10.38 -15.01 -9.94
CA GLU A 614 -10.65 -16.44 -9.75
C GLU A 614 -9.60 -17.09 -8.83
N ASP A 615 -8.41 -16.49 -8.78
CA ASP A 615 -7.35 -16.79 -7.83
C ASP A 615 -6.51 -15.54 -7.54
N ARG A 616 -5.50 -15.67 -6.67
CA ARG A 616 -4.62 -14.54 -6.30
C ARG A 616 -3.79 -14.04 -7.48
N LEU A 617 -3.37 -14.91 -8.39
CA LEU A 617 -2.63 -14.52 -9.58
C LEU A 617 -3.48 -13.62 -10.49
N ASP A 618 -4.71 -14.03 -10.81
CA ASP A 618 -5.66 -13.25 -11.62
C ASP A 618 -5.95 -11.89 -10.98
N SER A 619 -6.10 -11.82 -9.65
CA SER A 619 -6.35 -10.54 -8.98
C SER A 619 -5.14 -9.60 -9.01
N TYR A 620 -3.89 -10.12 -8.92
CA TYR A 620 -2.67 -9.32 -9.06
C TYR A 620 -2.41 -8.86 -10.49
N GLU A 621 -2.66 -9.72 -11.49
CA GLU A 621 -2.58 -9.33 -12.90
C GLU A 621 -3.54 -8.18 -13.21
N ARG A 622 -4.80 -8.28 -12.75
CA ARG A 622 -5.78 -7.20 -12.87
C ARG A 622 -5.35 -5.93 -12.13
N MET A 623 -4.74 -6.06 -10.93
CA MET A 623 -4.23 -4.90 -10.20
C MET A 623 -3.10 -4.22 -10.98
N SER A 624 -2.18 -4.98 -11.57
CA SER A 624 -1.15 -4.43 -12.45
C SER A 624 -1.77 -3.65 -13.62
N ASP A 625 -2.82 -4.19 -14.26
CA ASP A 625 -3.52 -3.53 -15.37
C ASP A 625 -4.24 -2.24 -14.91
N VAL A 626 -4.91 -2.26 -13.75
CA VAL A 626 -5.59 -1.08 -13.18
C VAL A 626 -4.58 0.04 -12.90
N ILE A 627 -3.48 -0.27 -12.22
CA ILE A 627 -2.45 0.71 -11.87
C ILE A 627 -1.79 1.26 -13.13
N CYS A 628 -1.39 0.40 -14.06
CA CYS A 628 -0.73 0.79 -15.31
C CYS A 628 -1.61 1.70 -16.18
N SER A 629 -2.92 1.47 -16.17
CA SER A 629 -3.89 2.27 -16.95
C SER A 629 -4.33 3.55 -16.23
N ALA A 630 -4.16 3.61 -14.91
CA ALA A 630 -4.50 4.80 -14.13
C ALA A 630 -3.51 5.93 -14.40
N THR A 631 -4.00 7.06 -14.91
CA THR A 631 -3.20 8.25 -15.11
C THR A 631 -3.70 9.35 -14.18
N LEU A 632 -2.86 9.78 -13.27
CA LEU A 632 -3.12 10.84 -12.32
C LEU A 632 -2.07 11.94 -12.50
N ARG A 633 -2.51 13.15 -12.83
CA ARG A 633 -1.60 14.28 -13.12
C ARG A 633 -2.02 15.53 -12.37
N GLY A 634 -1.04 16.29 -11.92
CA GLY A 634 -1.26 17.54 -11.21
C GLY A 634 0.01 18.37 -11.04
N SER A 635 -0.17 19.53 -10.41
CA SER A 635 0.95 20.35 -9.98
C SER A 635 1.30 20.03 -8.53
N ASP A 636 2.57 19.83 -8.25
CA ASP A 636 3.08 19.46 -6.91
C ASP A 636 2.36 18.22 -6.33
N LEU A 637 1.97 17.31 -7.21
CA LEU A 637 1.31 16.08 -6.87
C LEU A 637 2.33 14.93 -6.81
N ALA A 638 2.42 14.28 -5.68
CA ALA A 638 3.21 13.07 -5.47
C ALA A 638 2.30 11.96 -4.93
N THR A 639 2.41 10.77 -5.50
CA THR A 639 1.61 9.60 -5.13
C THR A 639 2.47 8.34 -5.13
N ASN A 640 1.97 7.27 -4.49
CA ASN A 640 2.61 5.96 -4.49
C ASN A 640 2.16 5.04 -5.65
N LEU A 641 1.65 5.60 -6.74
CA LEU A 641 1.15 4.81 -7.87
C LEU A 641 2.24 3.95 -8.51
N GLU A 642 3.40 4.55 -8.81
CA GLU A 642 4.57 3.86 -9.37
C GLU A 642 5.13 2.82 -8.40
N PHE A 643 5.14 3.12 -7.09
CA PHE A 643 5.52 2.16 -6.06
C PHE A 643 4.62 0.92 -6.11
N HIS A 644 3.30 1.09 -6.14
CA HIS A 644 2.37 -0.04 -6.22
C HIS A 644 2.58 -0.85 -7.50
N TYR A 645 2.81 -0.18 -8.63
CA TYR A 645 3.07 -0.87 -9.89
C TYR A 645 4.33 -1.73 -9.82
N GLY A 646 5.43 -1.16 -9.31
CA GLY A 646 6.68 -1.90 -9.09
C GLY A 646 6.51 -3.07 -8.13
N LEU A 647 5.81 -2.86 -7.00
CA LEU A 647 5.60 -3.87 -5.97
C LEU A 647 4.70 -5.02 -6.45
N VAL A 648 3.57 -4.73 -7.08
CA VAL A 648 2.65 -5.74 -7.63
C VAL A 648 3.37 -6.60 -8.67
N ASN A 649 4.14 -5.99 -9.57
CA ASN A 649 4.93 -6.71 -10.56
C ASN A 649 6.14 -7.44 -9.95
N TRP A 650 6.65 -7.00 -8.80
CA TRP A 650 7.67 -7.76 -8.05
C TRP A 650 7.09 -9.10 -7.58
N PHE A 651 5.87 -9.13 -7.04
CA PHE A 651 5.19 -10.36 -6.64
C PHE A 651 4.82 -11.23 -7.85
N LEU A 652 4.31 -10.63 -8.93
CA LEU A 652 4.00 -11.35 -10.17
C LEU A 652 5.21 -12.05 -10.77
N GLY A 653 6.37 -11.41 -10.75
CA GLY A 653 7.63 -11.98 -11.23
C GLY A 653 8.26 -13.02 -10.30
N ARG A 654 7.82 -13.10 -9.04
CA ARG A 654 8.32 -14.04 -8.00
C ARG A 654 7.26 -15.10 -7.67
N ASN A 655 6.43 -14.79 -6.71
CA ASN A 655 5.28 -15.61 -6.33
C ASN A 655 4.24 -14.73 -5.61
N VAL A 656 3.03 -14.68 -6.11
CA VAL A 656 1.93 -13.91 -5.52
C VAL A 656 1.43 -14.50 -4.18
N MET A 657 1.80 -15.75 -3.88
CA MET A 657 1.50 -16.40 -2.60
C MET A 657 2.58 -16.14 -1.54
N ALA A 658 3.63 -15.36 -1.86
CA ALA A 658 4.67 -15.00 -0.92
C ALA A 658 4.11 -14.36 0.36
N LYS A 659 4.85 -14.55 1.46
CA LYS A 659 4.48 -14.16 2.82
C LYS A 659 5.32 -12.98 3.32
N PRO A 660 5.03 -11.73 2.88
CA PRO A 660 5.74 -10.58 3.38
C PRO A 660 5.45 -10.37 4.87
N THR A 661 6.47 -9.98 5.63
CA THR A 661 6.31 -9.51 7.00
C THR A 661 6.08 -7.99 7.02
N THR A 662 5.63 -7.46 8.14
CA THR A 662 5.45 -6.00 8.34
C THR A 662 6.75 -5.20 8.19
N ARG A 663 7.90 -5.88 8.11
CA ARG A 663 9.23 -5.27 7.91
C ARG A 663 9.67 -5.24 6.45
N PHE A 664 8.90 -5.78 5.52
CA PHE A 664 9.33 -5.98 4.12
C PHE A 664 9.52 -4.66 3.36
N VAL A 665 8.64 -3.68 3.56
CA VAL A 665 8.57 -2.48 2.71
C VAL A 665 9.85 -1.64 2.78
N VAL A 666 10.44 -1.46 3.96
CA VAL A 666 11.66 -0.64 4.12
C VAL A 666 12.87 -1.23 3.40
N PRO A 667 13.22 -2.53 3.56
CA PRO A 667 14.23 -3.19 2.74
C PRO A 667 13.95 -3.13 1.23
N TYR A 668 12.71 -3.32 0.81
CA TYR A 668 12.33 -3.19 -0.60
C TYR A 668 12.60 -1.77 -1.14
N LEU A 669 12.19 -0.72 -0.42
CA LEU A 669 12.49 0.66 -0.79
C LEU A 669 14.00 0.96 -0.79
N THR A 670 14.75 0.35 0.13
CA THR A 670 16.21 0.48 0.15
C THR A 670 16.81 -0.11 -1.11
N LEU A 671 16.34 -1.29 -1.53
CA LEU A 671 16.76 -1.92 -2.79
C LEU A 671 16.39 -1.06 -4.01
N VAL A 672 15.17 -0.51 -4.06
CA VAL A 672 14.74 0.43 -5.10
C VAL A 672 15.63 1.68 -5.13
N GLY A 673 16.05 2.18 -3.97
CA GLY A 673 17.02 3.27 -3.86
C GLY A 673 18.38 2.91 -4.45
N THR A 674 18.87 1.69 -4.23
CA THR A 674 20.14 1.23 -4.84
C THR A 674 20.02 1.11 -6.36
N LEU A 675 18.89 0.65 -6.88
CA LEU A 675 18.61 0.67 -8.32
C LEU A 675 18.70 2.08 -8.89
N LYS A 676 18.09 3.07 -8.23
CA LYS A 676 18.15 4.48 -8.64
C LYS A 676 19.57 5.03 -8.63
N GLU A 677 20.37 4.68 -7.62
CA GLU A 677 21.77 5.12 -7.51
C GLU A 677 22.60 4.69 -8.73
N VAL A 678 22.41 3.47 -9.17
CA VAL A 678 23.12 2.92 -10.33
C VAL A 678 22.50 3.44 -11.63
N ALA A 679 21.19 3.40 -11.78
CA ALA A 679 20.48 3.88 -12.96
C ALA A 679 20.82 5.33 -13.33
N ASN A 680 20.98 6.20 -12.32
CA ASN A 680 21.38 7.59 -12.53
C ASN A 680 22.75 7.78 -13.17
N LYS A 681 23.60 6.74 -13.14
CA LYS A 681 24.96 6.74 -13.73
C LYS A 681 25.00 6.18 -15.15
N ILE A 682 23.87 5.75 -15.70
CA ILE A 682 23.78 5.21 -17.06
C ILE A 682 23.28 6.28 -18.02
N ASP A 683 23.95 6.37 -19.19
CA ASP A 683 23.55 7.21 -20.32
C ASP A 683 23.15 6.30 -21.50
N PRO A 684 21.86 6.07 -21.74
CA PRO A 684 21.42 5.16 -22.79
C PRO A 684 21.70 5.69 -24.21
N VAL A 685 21.76 7.01 -24.41
CA VAL A 685 22.13 7.59 -25.71
C VAL A 685 23.58 7.33 -25.99
N TYR A 686 24.46 7.57 -25.02
CA TYR A 686 25.88 7.24 -25.14
C TYR A 686 26.11 5.73 -25.36
N ALA A 687 25.38 4.90 -24.63
CA ALA A 687 25.42 3.44 -24.81
C ALA A 687 25.11 3.04 -26.26
N PHE A 688 24.04 3.59 -26.81
CA PHE A 688 23.65 3.32 -28.19
C PHE A 688 24.71 3.76 -29.21
N LEU A 689 25.34 4.92 -29.00
CA LEU A 689 26.45 5.38 -29.84
C LEU A 689 27.68 4.46 -29.78
N GLN A 690 28.01 3.94 -28.58
CA GLN A 690 29.13 2.96 -28.44
C GLN A 690 28.79 1.62 -29.08
N MET A 691 27.56 1.16 -28.96
CA MET A 691 27.09 -0.05 -29.64
C MET A 691 27.19 0.09 -31.17
N LYS A 692 26.80 1.23 -31.75
CA LYS A 692 27.03 1.50 -33.19
C LYS A 692 28.50 1.38 -33.57
N LYS A 693 29.41 1.88 -32.76
CA LYS A 693 30.86 1.75 -32.98
C LYS A 693 31.34 0.30 -32.87
N HIS A 694 30.77 -0.47 -31.95
CA HIS A 694 31.08 -1.90 -31.82
C HIS A 694 30.69 -2.65 -33.10
N TYR A 695 29.47 -2.47 -33.62
CA TYR A 695 29.06 -3.09 -34.88
C TYR A 695 29.90 -2.64 -36.07
N ALA A 696 30.25 -1.35 -36.14
CA ALA A 696 31.15 -0.86 -37.18
C ALA A 696 32.53 -1.54 -37.13
N LYS A 697 33.04 -1.79 -35.92
CA LYS A 697 34.29 -2.53 -35.74
C LYS A 697 34.16 -3.98 -36.20
N LEU A 698 33.10 -4.69 -35.80
CA LEU A 698 32.85 -6.07 -36.22
C LEU A 698 32.78 -6.19 -37.73
N ILE A 699 32.13 -5.28 -38.42
CA ILE A 699 32.06 -5.23 -39.88
C ILE A 699 33.44 -4.96 -40.49
N SER A 700 34.19 -4.02 -39.89
CA SER A 700 35.55 -3.71 -40.33
C SER A 700 36.46 -4.93 -40.25
N ASP A 701 36.41 -5.66 -39.16
CA ASP A 701 37.25 -6.82 -38.90
C ASP A 701 36.84 -8.00 -39.83
N HIS A 702 35.53 -8.22 -40.03
CA HIS A 702 35.04 -9.34 -40.86
C HIS A 702 35.32 -9.14 -42.37
N PHE A 703 35.16 -7.90 -42.88
CA PHE A 703 35.38 -7.58 -44.27
C PHE A 703 36.75 -6.94 -44.55
N ALA A 704 37.75 -7.27 -43.72
CA ALA A 704 39.13 -6.80 -43.92
C ALA A 704 39.65 -7.19 -45.29
N GLY A 705 40.13 -6.23 -46.05
CA GLY A 705 40.61 -6.46 -47.44
C GLY A 705 39.53 -6.40 -48.54
N LYS A 706 38.25 -6.09 -48.22
CA LYS A 706 37.16 -5.91 -49.16
C LYS A 706 36.52 -4.52 -48.99
N PRO A 707 37.19 -3.41 -49.34
CA PRO A 707 36.79 -2.08 -48.90
C PRO A 707 35.42 -1.63 -49.42
N GLU A 708 34.98 -2.03 -50.59
CA GLU A 708 33.66 -1.67 -51.17
C GLU A 708 32.53 -2.37 -50.40
N VAL A 709 32.69 -3.65 -50.11
CA VAL A 709 31.73 -4.45 -49.32
C VAL A 709 31.66 -3.89 -47.90
N GLN A 710 32.81 -3.66 -47.28
CA GLN A 710 32.91 -3.08 -45.94
C GLN A 710 32.17 -1.74 -45.85
N ALA A 711 32.36 -0.83 -46.81
CA ALA A 711 31.68 0.48 -46.82
C ALA A 711 30.17 0.34 -46.99
N ALA A 712 29.72 -0.58 -47.88
CA ALA A 712 28.31 -0.86 -48.06
C ALA A 712 27.65 -1.41 -46.77
N GLU A 713 28.30 -2.39 -46.14
CA GLU A 713 27.80 -3.04 -44.91
C GLU A 713 27.80 -2.07 -43.69
N MET A 714 28.80 -1.21 -43.57
CA MET A 714 28.81 -0.16 -42.54
C MET A 714 27.64 0.81 -42.70
N LYS A 715 27.37 1.22 -43.97
CA LYS A 715 26.23 2.09 -44.25
C LYS A 715 24.91 1.42 -43.92
N ASN A 716 24.76 0.17 -44.33
CA ASN A 716 23.56 -0.61 -44.12
C ASN A 716 23.30 -0.81 -42.61
N MET A 717 24.30 -1.23 -41.86
CA MET A 717 24.20 -1.40 -40.40
C MET A 717 23.90 -0.07 -39.68
N SER A 718 24.59 1.02 -40.07
CA SER A 718 24.29 2.35 -39.48
C SER A 718 22.85 2.77 -39.75
N THR A 719 22.35 2.59 -40.95
CA THR A 719 20.96 2.89 -41.31
C THR A 719 19.97 2.06 -40.52
N LEU A 720 20.23 0.75 -40.35
CA LEU A 720 19.41 -0.14 -39.57
C LEU A 720 19.34 0.31 -38.11
N LEU A 721 20.49 0.55 -37.48
CA LEU A 721 20.54 0.98 -36.08
C LEU A 721 19.90 2.36 -35.90
N ASP A 722 20.09 3.29 -36.80
CA ASP A 722 19.42 4.61 -36.75
C ASP A 722 17.91 4.50 -36.77
N ARG A 723 17.34 3.57 -37.54
CA ARG A 723 15.89 3.29 -37.55
C ARG A 723 15.41 2.65 -36.25
N LYS A 724 16.24 1.90 -35.55
CA LYS A 724 15.92 1.21 -34.29
C LYS A 724 16.23 2.06 -33.06
N GLY A 725 16.91 3.19 -33.19
CA GLY A 725 17.42 3.96 -32.05
C GLY A 725 16.32 4.33 -31.07
N THR A 726 15.24 4.93 -31.54
CA THR A 726 14.10 5.34 -30.70
C THR A 726 13.37 4.14 -30.11
N LEU A 727 13.21 3.08 -30.87
CA LEU A 727 12.58 1.84 -30.44
C LEU A 727 13.31 1.20 -29.26
N ILE A 728 14.64 1.32 -29.18
CA ILE A 728 15.48 0.74 -28.14
C ILE A 728 15.66 1.71 -26.96
N ILE A 729 15.98 2.98 -27.24
CA ILE A 729 16.37 3.94 -26.20
C ILE A 729 15.18 4.34 -25.30
N ARG A 730 14.02 4.63 -25.87
CA ARG A 730 12.87 5.17 -25.13
C ARG A 730 12.38 4.28 -23.97
N PRO A 731 12.16 2.96 -24.13
CA PRO A 731 11.78 2.12 -23.01
C PRO A 731 12.89 2.02 -21.95
N ILE A 732 14.16 2.02 -22.34
CA ILE A 732 15.29 2.01 -21.41
C ILE A 732 15.32 3.31 -20.60
N GLU A 733 15.21 4.48 -21.26
CA GLU A 733 15.13 5.78 -20.57
C GLU A 733 13.98 5.83 -19.58
N ARG A 734 12.81 5.30 -19.96
CA ARG A 734 11.64 5.28 -19.05
C ARG A 734 11.89 4.42 -17.82
N LEU A 735 12.53 3.24 -17.98
CA LEU A 735 12.88 2.34 -16.87
C LEU A 735 13.98 2.94 -15.98
N LEU A 736 15.03 3.53 -16.57
CA LEU A 736 16.09 4.18 -15.79
C LEU A 736 15.60 5.44 -15.05
N GLY A 737 14.61 6.11 -15.60
CA GLY A 737 14.00 7.31 -15.00
C GLY A 737 13.17 7.04 -13.76
N ASP A 738 12.64 5.81 -13.60
CA ASP A 738 11.78 5.45 -12.49
C ASP A 738 12.20 4.11 -11.88
N PRO A 739 12.79 4.12 -10.66
CA PRO A 739 13.35 2.92 -10.06
C PRO A 739 12.27 1.91 -9.63
N HIS A 740 11.03 2.32 -9.39
CA HIS A 740 9.93 1.40 -9.10
C HIS A 740 9.54 0.62 -10.35
N LEU A 741 9.45 1.30 -11.51
CA LEU A 741 9.22 0.64 -12.80
C LEU A 741 10.36 -0.32 -13.13
N LEU A 742 11.61 0.07 -12.88
CA LEU A 742 12.77 -0.80 -13.10
C LEU A 742 12.71 -2.05 -12.22
N SER A 743 12.37 -1.91 -10.93
CA SER A 743 12.22 -3.02 -9.98
C SER A 743 11.19 -4.04 -10.47
N GLY A 744 10.00 -3.60 -10.86
CA GLY A 744 8.97 -4.48 -11.40
C GLY A 744 9.39 -5.16 -12.70
N TRP A 745 10.03 -4.41 -13.62
CA TRP A 745 10.52 -4.95 -14.88
C TRP A 745 11.59 -6.04 -14.67
N LEU A 746 12.55 -5.81 -13.77
CA LEU A 746 13.58 -6.79 -13.42
C LEU A 746 12.95 -8.07 -12.86
N SER A 747 11.94 -7.94 -12.00
CA SER A 747 11.24 -9.09 -11.43
C SER A 747 10.53 -9.92 -12.49
N MET A 748 9.80 -9.27 -13.42
CA MET A 748 9.10 -9.94 -14.50
C MET A 748 10.02 -10.60 -15.53
N ASN A 749 11.27 -10.12 -15.64
CA ASN A 749 12.25 -10.59 -16.63
C ASN A 749 13.33 -11.52 -16.05
N THR A 750 13.24 -11.94 -14.77
CA THR A 750 14.22 -12.80 -14.10
C THR A 750 14.56 -14.07 -14.89
N LYS A 751 13.60 -14.65 -15.61
CA LYS A 751 13.75 -15.87 -16.40
C LYS A 751 14.19 -15.65 -17.84
N ASN A 752 14.38 -14.40 -18.25
CA ASN A 752 14.70 -14.04 -19.64
C ASN A 752 16.22 -13.91 -19.87
N PHE A 753 16.99 -13.81 -18.82
CA PHE A 753 18.44 -13.61 -18.85
C PHE A 753 19.15 -14.55 -17.91
N ARG A 754 20.44 -14.78 -18.17
CA ARG A 754 21.42 -15.33 -17.22
C ARG A 754 22.79 -14.70 -17.48
N ILE A 755 23.67 -14.75 -16.50
CA ILE A 755 25.07 -14.34 -16.67
C ILE A 755 25.94 -15.57 -16.77
N GLU A 756 26.69 -15.69 -17.87
CA GLU A 756 27.65 -16.73 -18.12
C GLU A 756 28.99 -16.12 -18.50
N GLY A 757 30.07 -16.49 -17.76
CA GLY A 757 31.39 -15.97 -18.02
C GLY A 757 31.50 -14.44 -17.97
N GLY A 758 30.65 -13.76 -17.17
CA GLY A 758 30.63 -12.30 -17.09
C GLY A 758 29.93 -11.62 -18.26
N LYS A 759 29.11 -12.35 -19.03
CA LYS A 759 28.29 -11.82 -20.12
C LYS A 759 26.79 -12.11 -19.91
N VAL A 760 25.95 -11.17 -20.35
CA VAL A 760 24.49 -11.35 -20.37
C VAL A 760 24.12 -12.25 -21.54
N VAL A 761 23.43 -13.34 -21.24
CA VAL A 761 22.93 -14.32 -22.22
C VAL A 761 21.40 -14.32 -22.20
N TRP A 762 20.81 -14.20 -23.38
CA TRP A 762 19.36 -14.27 -23.54
C TRP A 762 18.85 -15.71 -23.44
N LEU A 763 17.82 -15.94 -22.68
CA LEU A 763 17.09 -17.21 -22.59
C LEU A 763 15.79 -17.17 -23.41
N ARG A 764 15.32 -15.99 -23.75
CA ARG A 764 14.15 -15.73 -24.59
C ARG A 764 14.50 -14.76 -25.72
N ASN A 765 13.69 -14.77 -26.78
CA ASN A 765 13.88 -13.88 -27.92
C ASN A 765 13.83 -12.40 -27.49
N PRO A 766 14.91 -11.64 -27.70
CA PRO A 766 15.00 -10.23 -27.26
C PRO A 766 13.94 -9.33 -27.91
N VAL A 767 13.47 -9.64 -29.13
CA VAL A 767 12.37 -8.93 -29.78
C VAL A 767 11.07 -9.10 -28.99
N GLY A 768 10.82 -10.30 -28.48
CA GLY A 768 9.67 -10.58 -27.62
C GLY A 768 9.75 -9.83 -26.28
N VAL A 769 10.93 -9.82 -25.66
CA VAL A 769 11.16 -9.08 -24.41
C VAL A 769 10.97 -7.57 -24.61
N LEU A 770 11.43 -7.02 -25.74
CA LEU A 770 11.21 -5.61 -26.06
C LEU A 770 9.71 -5.30 -26.21
N ASN A 771 8.94 -6.15 -26.90
CA ASN A 771 7.49 -5.96 -27.03
C ASN A 771 6.79 -6.00 -25.66
N GLU A 772 7.13 -6.98 -24.82
CA GLU A 772 6.62 -7.07 -23.45
C GLU A 772 7.03 -5.86 -22.59
N THR A 773 8.22 -5.29 -22.83
CA THR A 773 8.65 -4.04 -22.18
C THR A 773 7.75 -2.86 -22.57
N TYR A 774 7.41 -2.72 -23.84
CA TYR A 774 6.44 -1.70 -24.30
C TYR A 774 5.04 -1.91 -23.71
N GLU A 775 4.63 -3.16 -23.55
CA GLU A 775 3.37 -3.53 -22.87
C GLU A 775 3.42 -3.16 -21.39
N TYR A 776 4.49 -3.55 -20.69
CA TYR A 776 4.73 -3.26 -19.28
C TYR A 776 4.71 -1.75 -18.99
N LEU A 777 5.35 -0.94 -19.84
CA LEU A 777 5.38 0.51 -19.71
C LEU A 777 4.09 1.20 -20.21
N HIS A 778 3.10 0.42 -20.65
CA HIS A 778 1.86 0.94 -21.24
C HIS A 778 2.10 1.92 -22.40
N MET A 779 3.17 1.68 -23.17
CA MET A 779 3.61 2.49 -24.30
C MET A 779 3.17 1.93 -25.67
N GLN A 780 2.28 0.95 -25.73
CA GLN A 780 1.77 0.41 -26.99
C GLN A 780 1.04 1.48 -27.80
N TYR A 781 1.05 1.32 -29.10
CA TYR A 781 0.35 2.21 -30.02
C TYR A 781 -1.15 2.25 -29.74
N ARG A 782 -1.70 3.45 -29.58
CA ARG A 782 -3.14 3.71 -29.40
C ARG A 782 -3.48 5.03 -30.07
N ALA A 783 -4.47 5.03 -30.96
CA ALA A 783 -4.87 6.19 -31.75
C ALA A 783 -5.22 7.45 -30.92
N HIS A 784 -5.63 7.27 -29.67
CA HIS A 784 -6.06 8.37 -28.78
C HIS A 784 -4.99 8.82 -27.75
N LYS A 785 -3.79 8.20 -27.79
CA LYS A 785 -2.69 8.59 -26.90
C LYS A 785 -1.79 9.64 -27.55
N PRO A 786 -1.24 10.60 -26.77
CA PRO A 786 -0.18 11.47 -27.26
C PRO A 786 1.05 10.68 -27.73
N ALA A 787 1.63 11.10 -28.87
CA ALA A 787 2.81 10.44 -29.45
C ALA A 787 4.00 10.36 -28.50
N ALA A 788 4.12 11.27 -27.54
CA ALA A 788 5.17 11.24 -26.53
C ALA A 788 5.02 10.09 -25.51
N GLU A 789 3.81 9.55 -25.35
CA GLU A 789 3.48 8.53 -24.37
C GLU A 789 3.35 7.13 -24.97
N MET A 790 3.55 6.96 -26.27
CA MET A 790 3.43 5.67 -26.92
C MET A 790 4.57 5.40 -27.88
N ILE A 791 4.72 4.16 -28.30
CA ILE A 791 5.59 3.76 -29.42
C ILE A 791 5.18 4.54 -30.68
N TRP A 792 6.16 5.01 -31.43
CA TRP A 792 5.85 5.66 -32.69
C TRP A 792 5.38 4.64 -33.74
N GLY A 793 4.56 5.08 -34.70
CA GLY A 793 3.97 4.19 -35.68
C GLY A 793 4.99 3.37 -36.48
N HIS A 794 6.06 4.02 -36.97
CA HIS A 794 7.13 3.33 -37.70
C HIS A 794 7.92 2.33 -36.83
N ASP A 795 8.13 2.64 -35.54
CA ASP A 795 8.78 1.75 -34.58
C ASP A 795 7.90 0.54 -34.28
N ASN A 796 6.58 0.76 -34.13
CA ASN A 796 5.61 -0.30 -33.95
C ASN A 796 5.57 -1.24 -35.16
N ASP A 797 5.55 -0.68 -36.39
CA ASP A 797 5.53 -1.47 -37.61
C ASP A 797 6.77 -2.37 -37.72
N LEU A 798 7.96 -1.82 -37.39
CA LEU A 798 9.21 -2.58 -37.36
C LEU A 798 9.17 -3.68 -36.30
N LEU A 799 8.70 -3.38 -35.08
CA LEU A 799 8.59 -4.34 -34.00
C LEU A 799 7.64 -5.49 -34.36
N GLN A 800 6.47 -5.17 -34.95
CA GLN A 800 5.51 -6.18 -35.39
C GLN A 800 6.03 -7.04 -36.56
N GLN A 801 6.84 -6.48 -37.46
CA GLN A 801 7.53 -7.25 -38.49
C GLN A 801 8.52 -8.24 -37.89
N ALA A 802 9.37 -7.80 -36.96
CA ALA A 802 10.33 -8.64 -36.26
C ALA A 802 9.66 -9.79 -35.50
N LEU A 803 8.53 -9.51 -34.82
CA LEU A 803 7.75 -10.52 -34.10
C LEU A 803 7.14 -11.57 -35.04
N ARG A 804 6.56 -11.14 -36.16
CA ARG A 804 6.02 -12.07 -37.17
C ARG A 804 7.12 -12.96 -37.72
N PHE A 805 8.24 -12.37 -38.12
CA PHE A 805 9.39 -13.12 -38.63
C PHE A 805 9.88 -14.17 -37.63
N SER A 806 10.12 -13.78 -36.37
CA SER A 806 10.58 -14.69 -35.33
C SER A 806 9.58 -15.82 -35.05
N ARG A 807 8.28 -15.53 -35.11
CA ARG A 807 7.21 -16.54 -34.97
C ARG A 807 7.25 -17.54 -36.12
N SER A 808 7.21 -17.07 -37.37
CA SER A 808 7.23 -17.95 -38.56
C SER A 808 8.49 -18.84 -38.57
N LEU A 809 9.62 -18.30 -38.13
CA LEU A 809 10.87 -19.06 -38.07
C LEU A 809 10.78 -20.19 -37.02
N ARG A 810 10.29 -19.91 -35.82
CA ARG A 810 10.09 -20.93 -34.80
C ARG A 810 9.10 -22.03 -35.24
N GLU A 811 7.97 -21.61 -35.82
CA GLU A 811 6.97 -22.54 -36.35
C GLU A 811 7.56 -23.46 -37.42
N HIS A 812 8.40 -22.93 -38.32
CA HIS A 812 9.08 -23.74 -39.37
C HIS A 812 9.97 -24.83 -38.75
N PHE A 813 10.69 -24.52 -37.69
CA PHE A 813 11.55 -25.47 -36.98
C PHE A 813 10.81 -26.30 -35.90
N GLY A 814 9.52 -26.08 -35.70
CA GLY A 814 8.72 -26.81 -34.72
C GLY A 814 9.12 -26.48 -33.24
N LEU A 815 9.67 -25.30 -33.01
CA LEU A 815 10.18 -24.87 -31.68
C LEU A 815 9.10 -24.16 -30.86
N ALA A 816 9.05 -24.45 -29.56
CA ALA A 816 8.23 -23.75 -28.60
C ALA A 816 8.72 -22.29 -28.34
N ARG A 817 7.90 -21.50 -27.65
CA ARG A 817 8.20 -20.07 -27.38
C ARG A 817 9.45 -19.88 -26.52
N ASP A 818 9.72 -20.80 -25.62
CA ASP A 818 10.83 -20.81 -24.67
C ASP A 818 12.09 -21.49 -25.21
N GLU A 819 12.04 -22.09 -26.42
CA GLU A 819 13.20 -22.73 -27.07
C GLU A 819 14.03 -21.75 -27.91
N TYR A 820 14.13 -20.47 -27.47
CA TYR A 820 14.92 -19.46 -28.17
C TYR A 820 16.40 -19.84 -28.30
N PHE A 821 16.98 -20.46 -27.26
CA PHE A 821 18.37 -20.87 -27.29
C PHE A 821 18.66 -21.90 -28.39
N THR A 822 17.72 -22.82 -28.64
CA THR A 822 17.80 -23.77 -29.74
C THR A 822 17.74 -23.06 -31.11
N LEU A 823 16.80 -22.10 -31.25
CA LEU A 823 16.70 -21.27 -32.46
C LEU A 823 17.97 -20.46 -32.70
N PHE A 824 18.49 -19.81 -31.68
CA PHE A 824 19.73 -19.03 -31.75
C PHE A 824 20.93 -19.92 -32.19
N GLY A 825 21.04 -21.14 -31.63
CA GLY A 825 22.05 -22.11 -32.01
C GLY A 825 21.93 -22.50 -33.50
N LEU A 826 20.70 -22.73 -34.01
CA LEU A 826 20.47 -23.01 -35.44
C LEU A 826 20.99 -21.86 -36.31
N MET A 827 20.72 -20.61 -35.92
CA MET A 827 21.16 -19.43 -36.67
C MET A 827 22.68 -19.25 -36.73
N GLN A 828 23.46 -19.90 -35.86
CA GLN A 828 24.91 -19.88 -35.90
C GLN A 828 25.49 -20.77 -37.01
N HIS A 829 24.74 -21.74 -37.53
CA HIS A 829 25.21 -22.64 -38.61
C HIS A 829 25.25 -21.90 -39.96
N GLU A 830 26.40 -21.92 -40.63
CA GLU A 830 26.54 -21.40 -42.00
C GLU A 830 25.86 -22.30 -43.03
N GLU A 831 25.88 -23.62 -42.80
CA GLU A 831 25.22 -24.61 -43.65
C GLU A 831 23.71 -24.50 -43.53
N PRO A 832 22.96 -24.58 -44.64
CA PRO A 832 21.51 -24.51 -44.63
C PRO A 832 20.86 -25.53 -43.72
N GLN A 833 19.88 -25.05 -42.92
CA GLN A 833 19.09 -25.86 -42.01
C GLN A 833 17.63 -25.82 -42.45
N GLY A 834 16.81 -26.74 -41.94
CA GLY A 834 15.37 -26.75 -42.13
C GLY A 834 14.87 -26.89 -43.57
N GLY A 835 15.71 -27.42 -44.49
CA GLY A 835 15.33 -27.62 -45.86
C GLY A 835 15.41 -26.37 -46.76
N PHE A 836 16.00 -25.27 -46.29
CA PHE A 836 16.23 -24.10 -47.13
C PHE A 836 17.41 -24.27 -48.08
N ASP A 837 17.42 -23.55 -49.20
CA ASP A 837 18.60 -23.43 -50.04
C ASP A 837 19.63 -22.46 -49.41
N ALA A 838 20.87 -22.46 -49.86
CA ALA A 838 21.94 -21.66 -49.26
C ALA A 838 21.70 -20.15 -49.32
N GLU A 839 21.10 -19.66 -50.42
CA GLU A 839 20.81 -18.22 -50.56
C GLU A 839 19.68 -17.82 -49.62
N THR A 840 18.60 -18.58 -49.56
CA THR A 840 17.46 -18.35 -48.65
C THR A 840 17.90 -18.46 -47.19
N TRP A 841 18.74 -19.45 -46.87
CA TRP A 841 19.25 -19.63 -45.52
C TRP A 841 20.06 -18.44 -45.03
N GLU A 842 20.97 -17.93 -45.86
CA GLU A 842 21.79 -16.76 -45.48
C GLU A 842 20.91 -15.48 -45.32
N GLN A 843 19.90 -15.34 -46.14
CA GLN A 843 18.94 -14.25 -45.99
C GLN A 843 18.14 -14.35 -44.69
N ILE A 844 17.73 -15.53 -44.24
CA ILE A 844 17.05 -15.79 -42.98
C ILE A 844 17.97 -15.44 -41.81
N ARG A 845 19.20 -15.92 -41.80
CA ARG A 845 20.20 -15.61 -40.76
C ARG A 845 20.46 -14.12 -40.67
N SER A 846 20.70 -13.46 -41.77
CA SER A 846 20.90 -12.02 -41.84
C SER A 846 19.72 -11.24 -41.27
N SER A 847 18.50 -11.64 -41.62
CA SER A 847 17.28 -11.02 -41.13
C SER A 847 17.13 -11.24 -39.61
N HIS A 848 17.38 -12.46 -39.12
CA HIS A 848 17.33 -12.79 -37.69
C HIS A 848 18.27 -11.87 -36.90
N PHE A 849 19.58 -11.87 -37.24
CA PHE A 849 20.55 -11.00 -36.57
C PHE A 849 20.25 -9.52 -36.75
N GLY A 850 19.74 -9.10 -37.89
CA GLY A 850 19.31 -7.73 -38.11
C GLY A 850 18.15 -7.29 -37.21
N TYR A 851 17.15 -8.11 -36.99
CA TYR A 851 16.07 -7.81 -36.07
C TYR A 851 16.53 -7.75 -34.60
N GLU A 852 17.52 -8.58 -34.25
CA GLU A 852 18.06 -8.63 -32.85
C GLU A 852 19.13 -7.56 -32.59
N ALA A 853 19.84 -7.08 -33.63
CA ALA A 853 20.91 -6.10 -33.47
C ALA A 853 20.47 -4.87 -32.66
N GLY A 854 21.24 -4.55 -31.63
CA GLY A 854 21.00 -3.41 -30.74
C GLY A 854 20.15 -3.70 -29.54
N LEU A 855 19.45 -4.85 -29.52
CA LEU A 855 18.61 -5.21 -28.37
C LEU A 855 19.43 -5.68 -27.17
N GLU A 856 20.72 -5.95 -27.36
CA GLU A 856 21.71 -6.23 -26.29
C GLU A 856 21.69 -5.12 -25.22
N MET A 857 21.34 -3.90 -25.60
CA MET A 857 21.22 -2.77 -24.66
C MET A 857 20.25 -3.02 -23.52
N LEU A 858 19.22 -3.85 -23.70
CA LEU A 858 18.34 -4.26 -22.59
C LEU A 858 19.09 -5.02 -21.51
N GLY A 859 20.21 -5.67 -21.86
CA GLY A 859 21.11 -6.35 -20.93
C GLY A 859 21.72 -5.41 -19.89
N ILE A 860 21.84 -4.10 -20.20
CA ILE A 860 22.30 -3.09 -19.24
C ILE A 860 21.37 -3.05 -18.01
N LEU A 861 20.06 -3.14 -18.23
CA LEU A 861 19.08 -3.16 -17.15
C LEU A 861 19.25 -4.37 -16.25
N PHE A 862 19.52 -5.54 -16.86
CA PHE A 862 19.78 -6.77 -16.12
C PHE A 862 21.08 -6.68 -15.31
N GLN A 863 22.15 -6.12 -15.90
CA GLN A 863 23.40 -5.90 -15.19
C GLN A 863 23.24 -4.94 -13.99
N ILE A 864 22.37 -3.92 -14.09
CA ILE A 864 22.01 -3.08 -12.93
C ILE A 864 21.42 -3.93 -11.80
N GLY A 865 20.57 -4.90 -12.12
CA GLY A 865 20.00 -5.82 -11.15
C GLY A 865 21.07 -6.65 -10.44
N GLU A 866 22.08 -7.15 -11.18
CA GLU A 866 23.19 -7.90 -10.61
C GLU A 866 24.06 -7.03 -9.68
N ASP A 867 24.46 -5.85 -10.14
CA ASP A 867 25.32 -4.97 -9.37
C ASP A 867 24.67 -4.47 -8.07
N THR A 868 23.36 -4.32 -8.09
CA THR A 868 22.57 -3.94 -6.91
C THR A 868 22.15 -5.12 -6.06
N LYS A 869 22.52 -6.35 -6.44
CA LYS A 869 22.11 -7.60 -5.78
C LYS A 869 20.59 -7.71 -5.67
N PHE A 870 19.88 -7.24 -6.69
CA PHE A 870 18.43 -7.21 -6.72
C PHE A 870 17.79 -8.58 -6.45
N TRP A 871 18.46 -9.65 -6.87
CA TRP A 871 17.99 -11.02 -6.76
C TRP A 871 18.17 -11.64 -5.37
N ASP A 872 18.93 -10.98 -4.47
CA ASP A 872 19.13 -11.46 -3.10
C ASP A 872 17.86 -11.28 -2.25
N LEU A 873 17.03 -10.26 -2.56
CA LEU A 873 15.67 -10.16 -2.01
C LEU A 873 14.76 -11.11 -2.80
N ARG A 874 14.44 -12.25 -2.21
CA ARG A 874 13.77 -13.34 -2.92
C ARG A 874 12.71 -14.04 -2.10
N VAL A 875 11.81 -14.72 -2.78
CA VAL A 875 10.82 -15.62 -2.21
C VAL A 875 11.42 -17.03 -2.23
N GLU A 876 11.42 -17.68 -1.07
CA GLU A 876 11.89 -19.07 -0.93
C GLU A 876 10.77 -20.07 -1.30
N ASP A 877 11.14 -21.35 -1.42
CA ASP A 877 10.19 -22.40 -1.80
C ASP A 877 9.05 -22.62 -0.80
N ASP A 878 9.22 -22.18 0.44
CA ASP A 878 8.21 -22.18 1.50
C ASP A 878 7.40 -20.86 1.57
N LEU A 879 7.53 -20.02 0.54
CA LEU A 879 6.86 -18.72 0.38
C LEU A 879 7.36 -17.62 1.34
N GLU A 880 8.28 -17.90 2.26
CA GLU A 880 8.89 -16.88 3.10
C GLU A 880 9.80 -15.98 2.25
N ILE A 881 9.95 -14.72 2.68
CA ILE A 881 10.80 -13.76 1.97
C ILE A 881 12.13 -13.62 2.71
N THR A 882 13.22 -13.98 2.04
CA THR A 882 14.58 -13.70 2.52
C THR A 882 14.92 -12.24 2.29
N ILE A 883 15.14 -11.51 3.37
CA ILE A 883 15.62 -10.12 3.36
C ILE A 883 17.11 -10.14 3.69
N PRO A 884 17.99 -9.76 2.76
CA PRO A 884 19.42 -9.68 3.01
C PRO A 884 19.76 -8.68 4.13
N GLU A 885 20.72 -9.03 4.97
CA GLU A 885 21.10 -8.23 6.14
C GLU A 885 21.50 -6.80 5.79
N TYR A 886 22.23 -6.60 4.69
CA TYR A 886 22.66 -5.26 4.26
C TYR A 886 21.48 -4.31 3.95
N LEU A 887 20.29 -4.82 3.55
CA LEU A 887 19.10 -4.00 3.34
C LEU A 887 18.44 -3.54 4.66
N THR A 888 18.88 -4.09 5.79
CA THR A 888 18.41 -3.70 7.12
C THR A 888 19.34 -2.70 7.81
N ASP A 889 20.48 -2.34 7.18
CA ASP A 889 21.42 -1.35 7.70
C ASP A 889 20.77 0.05 7.74
N PRO A 890 20.65 0.69 8.92
CA PRO A 890 20.00 1.99 9.08
C PRO A 890 20.69 3.12 8.29
N GLU A 891 22.01 3.08 8.12
CA GLU A 891 22.76 4.10 7.38
C GLU A 891 22.45 3.99 5.88
N LEU A 892 22.46 2.77 5.34
CA LEU A 892 22.06 2.52 3.96
C LEU A 892 20.61 2.94 3.72
N GLN A 893 19.69 2.56 4.60
CA GLN A 893 18.27 2.93 4.50
C GLN A 893 18.08 4.45 4.48
N ALA A 894 18.74 5.18 5.38
CA ALA A 894 18.67 6.64 5.43
C ALA A 894 19.26 7.30 4.16
N ARG A 895 20.38 6.76 3.64
CA ARG A 895 21.00 7.23 2.40
C ARG A 895 20.09 7.02 1.20
N MET A 896 19.50 5.83 1.07
CA MET A 896 18.61 5.49 -0.04
C MET A 896 17.30 6.30 0.01
N LYS A 897 16.76 6.53 1.19
CA LYS A 897 15.60 7.42 1.36
C LYS A 897 15.89 8.83 0.83
N LYS A 898 17.05 9.41 1.14
CA LYS A 898 17.46 10.73 0.61
C LYS A 898 17.65 10.72 -0.91
N LEU A 899 18.10 9.61 -1.47
CA LEU A 899 18.27 9.47 -2.91
C LEU A 899 16.93 9.37 -3.65
N LEU A 900 15.97 8.65 -3.08
CA LEU A 900 14.62 8.54 -3.63
C LEU A 900 13.93 9.90 -3.65
N VAL A 901 14.10 10.67 -2.59
CA VAL A 901 13.51 12.02 -2.44
C VAL A 901 14.62 13.04 -2.20
N PRO A 902 15.25 13.53 -3.28
CA PRO A 902 16.25 14.58 -3.12
C PRO A 902 15.61 15.83 -2.50
N PRO A 903 16.33 16.53 -1.63
CA PRO A 903 15.85 17.77 -1.04
C PRO A 903 15.45 18.76 -2.16
N PRO A 904 14.47 19.61 -1.93
CA PRO A 904 14.08 20.62 -2.91
C PRO A 904 15.26 21.54 -3.19
N ALA A 905 15.36 21.97 -4.46
CA ALA A 905 16.36 22.96 -4.84
C ALA A 905 16.15 24.23 -4.02
N SER A 906 17.18 24.66 -3.32
CA SER A 906 17.20 25.91 -2.55
C SER A 906 18.35 26.79 -3.05
N LYS A 907 18.24 28.10 -2.85
CA LYS A 907 19.39 28.99 -2.99
C LYS A 907 20.37 28.69 -1.85
N VAL A 908 21.64 28.97 -2.09
CA VAL A 908 22.71 28.75 -1.11
C VAL A 908 22.46 29.47 0.23
N ASP A 909 21.75 30.60 0.17
CA ASP A 909 21.44 31.47 1.30
C ASP A 909 19.99 31.28 1.83
N GLU A 910 19.30 30.19 1.47
CA GLU A 910 17.93 29.93 1.91
C GLU A 910 17.78 28.48 2.44
N ILE A 911 17.06 28.33 3.54
CA ILE A 911 16.52 27.03 3.98
C ILE A 911 15.03 27.01 3.64
N VAL A 912 14.63 25.98 2.91
CA VAL A 912 13.27 25.82 2.39
C VAL A 912 12.56 24.66 3.09
N SER A 913 11.21 24.66 3.03
CA SER A 913 10.44 23.51 3.49
C SER A 913 10.69 22.28 2.62
N ILE A 914 11.01 21.15 3.26
CA ILE A 914 11.28 19.87 2.55
C ILE A 914 10.02 19.23 1.99
N CYS A 915 8.85 19.52 2.56
CA CYS A 915 7.55 19.02 2.14
C CYS A 915 6.46 20.07 2.43
N GLY A 916 5.29 19.89 1.86
CA GLY A 916 4.09 20.65 2.24
C GLY A 916 3.52 20.11 3.54
N GLY A 917 3.04 20.99 4.43
CA GLY A 917 2.46 20.60 5.72
C GLY A 917 2.25 21.79 6.68
N MET A 918 1.95 21.51 7.93
CA MET A 918 1.84 22.55 8.97
C MET A 918 3.21 22.76 9.64
N TYR A 919 3.68 23.99 9.62
CA TYR A 919 4.98 24.39 10.20
C TYR A 919 4.87 24.63 11.70
N TYR A 920 5.87 24.15 12.45
CA TYR A 920 6.09 24.48 13.87
C TYR A 920 7.56 24.84 14.09
N GLY A 921 7.79 26.02 14.68
CA GLY A 921 9.12 26.51 15.02
C GLY A 921 9.63 26.02 16.38
N GLN A 922 8.87 25.20 17.11
CA GLN A 922 9.18 24.72 18.47
C GLN A 922 8.74 23.26 18.63
N GLU A 923 9.29 22.57 19.64
CA GLU A 923 9.00 21.15 19.90
C GLU A 923 7.55 20.91 20.35
N ALA A 924 7.03 21.80 21.17
CA ALA A 924 5.67 21.80 21.69
C ALA A 924 5.25 23.22 22.08
N PRO A 925 3.94 23.52 22.16
CA PRO A 925 3.46 24.84 22.58
C PRO A 925 4.06 25.28 23.91
N GLY A 926 4.67 26.47 23.92
CA GLY A 926 5.34 27.06 25.10
C GLY A 926 6.79 26.62 25.31
N MET A 927 7.35 25.79 24.45
CA MET A 927 8.78 25.46 24.43
C MET A 927 9.58 26.55 23.68
N PRO A 928 10.89 26.67 23.91
CA PRO A 928 11.74 27.57 23.11
C PRO A 928 11.71 27.20 21.62
N THR A 929 11.81 28.23 20.77
CA THR A 929 11.95 28.01 19.32
C THR A 929 13.30 27.35 19.01
N PHE A 930 13.34 26.51 17.98
CA PHE A 930 14.57 25.84 17.56
C PHE A 930 15.66 26.83 17.12
N VAL A 931 15.26 27.88 16.42
CA VAL A 931 16.15 28.95 15.95
C VAL A 931 15.50 30.32 16.08
N THR A 932 16.37 31.35 16.20
CA THR A 932 16.00 32.77 16.22
C THR A 932 16.87 33.53 15.22
N GLU A 933 16.44 34.73 14.81
CA GLU A 933 17.26 35.60 13.96
C GLU A 933 18.57 35.94 14.67
N GLY A 934 19.69 35.88 13.96
CA GLY A 934 21.05 36.05 14.46
C GLY A 934 21.65 34.83 15.18
N MET A 935 20.90 33.73 15.31
CA MET A 935 21.39 32.50 15.93
C MET A 935 22.24 31.70 14.96
N HIS A 936 23.40 31.24 15.41
CA HIS A 936 24.19 30.23 14.70
C HIS A 936 23.62 28.85 14.96
N PHE A 937 23.58 28.01 13.94
CA PHE A 937 23.15 26.61 14.00
C PHE A 937 24.21 25.70 13.40
N ASP A 938 24.36 24.52 13.99
CA ASP A 938 25.26 23.47 13.51
C ASP A 938 24.56 22.51 12.59
N LYS A 939 25.30 21.91 11.65
CA LYS A 939 24.82 20.80 10.81
C LYS A 939 24.25 19.68 11.69
N GLY A 940 23.01 19.25 11.40
CA GLY A 940 22.30 18.26 12.19
C GLY A 940 21.52 18.81 13.38
N GLN A 941 21.54 20.11 13.64
CA GLN A 941 20.68 20.75 14.62
C GLN A 941 19.22 20.82 14.10
N PRO A 942 18.19 20.58 14.94
CA PRO A 942 16.80 20.76 14.51
C PRO A 942 16.50 22.24 14.23
N LEU A 943 15.80 22.51 13.13
CA LEU A 943 15.44 23.85 12.69
C LEU A 943 13.95 24.13 12.81
N TYR A 944 13.12 23.16 12.47
CA TYR A 944 11.67 23.26 12.51
C TYR A 944 11.03 21.87 12.42
N ILE A 945 9.71 21.82 12.66
CA ILE A 945 8.90 20.62 12.45
C ILE A 945 7.89 20.95 11.36
N VAL A 946 7.65 19.98 10.45
CA VAL A 946 6.51 19.99 9.53
C VAL A 946 5.61 18.84 9.90
N GLU A 947 4.39 19.17 10.33
CA GLU A 947 3.33 18.16 10.50
C GLU A 947 2.66 17.90 9.15
N VAL A 948 2.70 16.65 8.73
CA VAL A 948 2.04 16.16 7.53
C VAL A 948 1.15 15.01 7.94
N MET A 949 -0.16 15.17 7.84
CA MET A 949 -1.12 14.10 8.10
C MET A 949 -0.90 13.40 9.47
N LYS A 950 -0.77 14.23 10.53
CA LYS A 950 -0.50 13.82 11.93
C LYS A 950 0.89 13.23 12.19
N MET A 951 1.78 13.23 11.22
CA MET A 951 3.19 12.88 11.40
C MET A 951 4.03 14.15 11.56
N PHE A 952 4.74 14.23 12.67
CA PHE A 952 5.63 15.37 13.00
C PHE A 952 7.04 15.06 12.51
N ASN A 953 7.42 15.65 11.37
CA ASN A 953 8.74 15.50 10.79
C ASN A 953 9.66 16.60 11.26
N LYS A 954 10.58 16.27 12.16
CA LYS A 954 11.62 17.19 12.62
C LYS A 954 12.69 17.34 11.54
N VAL A 955 12.93 18.57 11.11
CA VAL A 955 13.87 18.89 10.03
C VAL A 955 15.15 19.45 10.63
N TYR A 956 16.27 18.85 10.22
CA TYR A 956 17.60 19.16 10.73
C TYR A 956 18.39 19.98 9.71
N ALA A 957 19.31 20.81 10.21
CA ALA A 957 20.17 21.65 9.39
C ALA A 957 21.05 20.82 8.43
N PRO A 958 21.04 21.07 7.13
CA PRO A 958 21.85 20.35 6.16
C PRO A 958 23.33 20.79 6.18
N PHE A 959 23.61 21.97 6.72
CA PHE A 959 24.94 22.59 6.87
C PHE A 959 24.97 23.46 8.13
N SER A 960 26.14 23.97 8.51
CA SER A 960 26.28 24.95 9.61
C SER A 960 26.22 26.38 9.06
N GLY A 961 25.63 27.31 9.81
CA GLY A 961 25.49 28.70 9.38
C GLY A 961 24.73 29.54 10.39
N THR A 962 24.45 30.80 10.03
CA THR A 962 23.71 31.76 10.85
C THR A 962 22.37 32.13 10.22
N VAL A 963 21.31 32.18 11.02
CA VAL A 963 19.99 32.64 10.57
C VAL A 963 19.97 34.14 10.43
N ASP A 964 19.94 34.67 9.23
CA ASP A 964 19.88 36.12 8.98
C ASP A 964 18.45 36.63 9.19
N LYS A 965 17.46 35.90 8.70
CA LYS A 965 16.05 36.29 8.79
C LYS A 965 15.11 35.10 8.76
N ILE A 966 14.05 35.16 9.58
CA ILE A 966 12.93 34.25 9.51
C ILE A 966 11.92 34.83 8.50
N LEU A 967 11.70 34.11 7.39
CA LEU A 967 10.82 34.54 6.29
C LEU A 967 9.33 34.22 6.55
N MET A 968 9.07 33.42 7.56
CA MET A 968 7.72 33.09 7.99
C MET A 968 7.10 34.24 8.79
N THR A 969 5.97 34.76 8.31
CA THR A 969 5.26 35.88 8.94
C THR A 969 4.18 35.45 9.94
N SER A 970 3.97 34.16 10.16
CA SER A 970 2.86 33.63 10.93
C SER A 970 3.30 32.58 11.95
N ALA A 971 2.49 32.42 12.98
CA ALA A 971 2.70 31.51 14.11
C ALA A 971 2.70 30.02 13.70
N ASP A 972 3.11 29.15 14.64
CA ASP A 972 2.97 27.71 14.55
C ASP A 972 1.61 27.26 14.04
N GLY A 973 1.57 26.19 13.24
CA GLY A 973 0.37 25.67 12.58
C GLY A 973 0.08 26.31 11.22
N THR A 974 0.98 27.13 10.68
CA THR A 974 0.83 27.70 9.33
C THR A 974 1.14 26.65 8.26
N ILE A 975 0.31 26.58 7.21
CA ILE A 975 0.54 25.69 6.09
C ILE A 975 1.66 26.25 5.20
N VAL A 976 2.68 25.43 4.96
CA VAL A 976 3.80 25.71 4.05
C VAL A 976 3.78 24.74 2.87
N SER A 977 4.30 25.19 1.73
CA SER A 977 4.46 24.38 0.53
C SER A 977 5.89 23.83 0.42
N LYS A 978 6.06 22.70 -0.25
CA LYS A 978 7.40 22.16 -0.57
C LYS A 978 8.22 23.20 -1.34
N GLY A 979 9.48 23.39 -0.91
CA GLY A 979 10.37 24.39 -1.53
C GLY A 979 10.08 25.85 -1.12
N GLN A 980 9.12 26.11 -0.23
CA GLN A 980 8.85 27.45 0.28
C GLN A 980 10.02 27.90 1.18
N PRO A 981 10.65 29.08 0.92
CA PRO A 981 11.70 29.62 1.78
C PRO A 981 11.17 29.90 3.19
N LEU A 982 11.85 29.36 4.22
CA LEU A 982 11.51 29.52 5.63
C LEU A 982 12.50 30.44 6.34
N PHE A 983 13.79 30.26 6.03
CA PHE A 983 14.86 31.03 6.64
C PHE A 983 15.81 31.55 5.56
N LYS A 984 16.25 32.78 5.73
CA LYS A 984 17.43 33.32 5.04
C LYS A 984 18.63 33.11 5.95
N VAL A 985 19.71 32.56 5.40
CA VAL A 985 20.87 32.13 6.18
C VAL A 985 22.20 32.51 5.50
N THR A 986 23.24 32.68 6.30
CA THR A 986 24.62 32.76 5.82
C THR A 986 25.33 31.46 6.18
N PRO A 987 25.64 30.57 5.21
CA PRO A 987 26.39 29.34 5.44
C PRO A 987 27.82 29.61 5.87
N ASP A 988 28.39 28.76 6.75
CA ASP A 988 29.80 28.85 7.17
C ASP A 988 30.76 28.41 6.04
N GLU A 989 30.32 27.51 5.17
CA GLU A 989 31.11 27.00 4.04
C GLU A 989 30.47 27.38 2.71
N VAL A 990 31.28 27.75 1.73
CA VAL A 990 30.82 28.00 0.36
C VAL A 990 30.62 26.67 -0.35
N PHE A 991 29.39 26.38 -0.76
CA PHE A 991 29.09 25.19 -1.57
C PHE A 991 29.69 25.35 -2.98
N VAL A 992 30.50 24.38 -3.38
CA VAL A 992 31.02 24.29 -4.74
C VAL A 992 29.94 23.61 -5.61
N GLU A 993 29.49 24.28 -6.66
CA GLU A 993 28.63 23.64 -7.67
C GLU A 993 29.35 22.42 -8.26
N VAL A 994 28.62 21.29 -8.33
CA VAL A 994 29.15 20.08 -8.98
C VAL A 994 29.36 20.37 -10.46
N ASP A 995 30.57 20.16 -10.95
CA ASP A 995 30.90 20.35 -12.37
C ASP A 995 30.06 19.38 -13.23
N ALA A 996 29.12 19.93 -14.00
CA ALA A 996 28.26 19.17 -14.89
C ALA A 996 29.06 18.30 -15.88
N ASN A 997 30.23 18.76 -16.33
CA ASN A 997 31.11 18.00 -17.23
C ASN A 997 31.77 16.80 -16.53
N ALA A 998 32.09 16.94 -15.23
CA ALA A 998 32.62 15.83 -14.45
C ALA A 998 31.57 14.73 -14.26
N LEU A 999 30.33 15.10 -13.97
CA LEU A 999 29.20 14.17 -13.84
C LEU A 999 28.91 13.44 -15.17
N GLU A 1000 28.90 14.16 -16.28
CA GLU A 1000 28.70 13.57 -17.62
C GLU A 1000 29.83 12.59 -17.98
N LYS A 1001 31.07 12.95 -17.66
CA LYS A 1001 32.23 12.07 -17.87
C LYS A 1001 32.12 10.80 -17.01
N GLU A 1002 31.68 10.91 -15.75
CA GLU A 1002 31.43 9.77 -14.88
C GLU A 1002 30.38 8.83 -15.47
N LYS A 1003 29.23 9.37 -15.88
CA LYS A 1003 28.16 8.60 -16.53
C LYS A 1003 28.65 7.83 -17.75
N ARG A 1004 29.40 8.47 -18.62
CA ARG A 1004 29.97 7.84 -19.82
C ARG A 1004 30.96 6.74 -19.46
N THR A 1005 31.76 6.92 -18.41
CA THR A 1005 32.73 5.91 -17.95
C THR A 1005 31.98 4.69 -17.43
N VAL A 1006 31.01 4.88 -16.52
CA VAL A 1006 30.21 3.78 -15.98
C VAL A 1006 29.44 3.06 -17.09
N THR A 1007 28.80 3.79 -17.99
CA THR A 1007 28.07 3.21 -19.13
C THR A 1007 28.97 2.36 -20.02
N ALA A 1008 30.23 2.79 -20.25
CA ALA A 1008 31.19 2.02 -21.04
C ALA A 1008 31.59 0.72 -20.36
N GLU A 1009 31.70 0.68 -19.02
CA GLU A 1009 31.95 -0.57 -18.28
C GLU A 1009 30.78 -1.56 -18.42
N TYR A 1010 29.55 -1.10 -18.31
CA TYR A 1010 28.34 -1.93 -18.49
C TYR A 1010 28.28 -2.54 -19.89
N LEU A 1011 28.66 -1.78 -20.91
CA LEU A 1011 28.69 -2.28 -22.28
C LEU A 1011 29.70 -3.40 -22.53
N LYS A 1012 30.79 -3.49 -21.75
CA LYS A 1012 31.74 -4.62 -21.85
C LYS A 1012 31.15 -5.97 -21.46
N VAL A 1013 30.13 -5.94 -20.56
CA VAL A 1013 29.41 -7.13 -20.11
C VAL A 1013 28.32 -7.54 -21.10
N VAL A 1014 27.77 -6.58 -21.80
CA VAL A 1014 26.61 -6.73 -22.70
C VAL A 1014 27.05 -7.04 -24.13
N LEU A 1015 28.14 -6.42 -24.61
CA LEU A 1015 28.72 -6.62 -25.94
C LEU A 1015 29.96 -7.57 -25.88
#